data_c896e14697a2982594c10f7896dcc7ca
#
_entry.id   c896e14697a2982594c10f7896dcc7ca
#
_cell.length_a   1.000
_cell.length_b   1.000
_cell.length_c   1.000
_cell.angle_alpha   90.00
_cell.angle_beta   90.00
_cell.angle_gamma   90.00
#
_symmetry.space_group_name_H-M   'P 1'
#
loop_
_entity.id
_entity.type
_entity.pdbx_description
1 polymer ?
#
loop_
_entity_poly.entity_id
_entity_poly.type
_entity_poly.pdbx_seq_one_letter_code
_entity_poly.pdbx_strand_id
1 'polypeptide(L)'
;MTMPVETMSPAPRRPPVSLVEKLPPLPRRVAPTPAPTPAGATTTKPVQPTPAPAPMPALSATPVTAPVTVGSDAEAALVEALRAQRAALAAAHASFLQTASQAHASFLQSRARMAPTAMLLDGAAAMPTMPTPPTTPTTPVAHTPITFQQTGVMPAPTTPAPVKATTTRPAAAPKATGPVMFDRRQLESLASDKISAVLGPLFARQDRFARQVRMPEPPLLLCDRVLSTDCTPGVLEKGRSMYTAADVRAGAWYLHDGRMPAGILIESGQADLLLISMMGVDFENQGERVYRLLGCDLTYTDHLPLVGQTLHHSITIDGFATAAISAASEARIFFFHSDTRLGDEHGPIVLKVRNGQAGFFTDEELLHSGGVLWKPSDEDAASIAALPHVAAPRPTTKQTLSRDELLAWTAGDAFACFGAGYEMCQTQVRTPTIEGPRDGVDPFGNPDGRAIDFLLIDRVTQLDLRGGPWGRGYLRAELDLHQDKWFYAGHFKDDPCMPGTVMFQGCLQVAATMLAATGVIAGDVDGFRFEPKLDQMMRLRCRGQAVPSSKRMTYELFVKSISGEREPELRCDILVTVDGLKSLHCADVILKLVADYPLSTRADLRGVAEKLDGRDAIAPRTLTDGNVNTPVTGFTSLISTGIGRPGAAFPGLYDVYDDGSPVARMPGPPYHFMSNVEAVSGPRMGSLHHGENPAGTKASVRYDVPADAWYFDEAQGSQGGHMPFAVLLEVALQPCGWLSSYVGSTRTSKEPLKYRNLDGTATQHREVGRDVGALVTHAELTKSSIAGGMIVQEFRFDLRTLAGEPVFSGTTVFGFFPPIALERQVGVGSSDAEKARLQAPSALPGFPMEFRDAATWQRLQPAKLQLPRLVGTPPLLMIDRVEGAWRTDKGHLRVRTSKDVVRSDWFFKAHFFRDPVQPGSLGIEAMIQALQFAAAFDDVASHLRAPRFEALALGRPLTWKYRGQVVPKNHLIQVEAEVTDIIRGDDSSVTIIGDGALWVDGLRIYLAKGLAIRAVDG
;
A
#
# COMPACT_ATOMS: atom_id res chain seq x y z
N MET A 1 -20.37 39.93 -55.66
CA MET A 1 -21.26 39.26 -54.65
C MET A 1 -20.38 38.50 -53.69
N THR A 2 -20.06 39.14 -52.59
CA THR A 2 -19.19 38.62 -51.50
C THR A 2 -20.10 38.12 -50.37
N MET A 3 -20.00 36.84 -49.99
CA MET A 3 -20.63 36.28 -48.81
C MET A 3 -19.72 36.44 -47.62
N PRO A 4 -20.23 36.72 -46.42
CA PRO A 4 -19.38 36.92 -45.22
C PRO A 4 -18.94 35.59 -44.59
N VAL A 5 -17.73 35.60 -44.09
CA VAL A 5 -17.13 34.54 -43.32
C VAL A 5 -17.63 34.63 -41.89
N GLU A 6 -18.35 33.62 -41.42
CA GLU A 6 -18.69 33.44 -40.01
C GLU A 6 -17.46 32.98 -39.20
N THR A 7 -17.11 33.78 -38.22
CA THR A 7 -16.04 33.43 -37.24
C THR A 7 -16.59 32.45 -36.22
N MET A 8 -16.14 31.20 -36.29
CA MET A 8 -16.38 30.19 -35.24
C MET A 8 -15.60 30.56 -33.97
N SER A 9 -16.30 30.76 -32.86
CA SER A 9 -15.72 30.83 -31.53
C SER A 9 -15.05 29.50 -31.16
N PRO A 10 -13.87 29.52 -30.55
CA PRO A 10 -13.23 28.29 -30.10
C PRO A 10 -13.99 27.68 -28.91
N ALA A 11 -14.20 26.38 -28.98
CA ALA A 11 -14.77 25.59 -27.91
C ALA A 11 -13.91 25.68 -26.62
N PRO A 12 -14.51 25.59 -25.41
CA PRO A 12 -13.77 25.68 -24.16
C PRO A 12 -12.79 24.49 -24.03
N ARG A 13 -11.52 24.80 -23.80
CA ARG A 13 -10.49 23.83 -23.51
C ARG A 13 -10.83 23.16 -22.18
N ARG A 14 -10.87 21.82 -22.16
CA ARG A 14 -10.88 21.04 -20.93
C ARG A 14 -9.60 21.33 -20.15
N PRO A 15 -9.67 21.54 -18.82
CA PRO A 15 -8.47 21.72 -18.01
C PRO A 15 -7.58 20.48 -18.07
N PRO A 16 -6.25 20.62 -18.03
CA PRO A 16 -5.33 19.51 -17.97
C PRO A 16 -5.54 18.71 -16.69
N VAL A 17 -5.52 17.39 -16.79
CA VAL A 17 -5.58 16.49 -15.64
C VAL A 17 -4.25 16.64 -14.90
N SER A 18 -4.30 17.22 -13.69
CA SER A 18 -3.14 17.29 -12.79
C SER A 18 -2.70 15.87 -12.39
N LEU A 19 -1.41 15.57 -12.54
CA LEU A 19 -0.78 14.33 -12.07
C LEU A 19 -0.70 14.20 -10.55
N VAL A 20 -1.10 15.23 -9.83
CA VAL A 20 -1.18 15.22 -8.37
C VAL A 20 -2.58 14.72 -8.01
N GLU A 21 -2.65 13.50 -7.44
CA GLU A 21 -3.77 13.18 -6.57
C GLU A 21 -3.94 14.37 -5.61
N LYS A 22 -5.11 14.97 -5.58
CA LYS A 22 -5.44 15.86 -4.47
C LYS A 22 -5.23 15.01 -3.23
N LEU A 23 -4.18 15.27 -2.48
CA LEU A 23 -3.97 14.66 -1.19
C LEU A 23 -5.30 14.73 -0.44
N PRO A 24 -5.79 13.64 0.13
CA PRO A 24 -7.04 13.66 0.88
C PRO A 24 -6.91 14.77 1.92
N PRO A 25 -7.92 15.63 2.11
CA PRO A 25 -7.87 16.65 3.15
C PRO A 25 -7.60 15.93 4.47
N LEU A 26 -6.52 16.33 5.15
CA LEU A 26 -6.22 15.86 6.49
C LEU A 26 -7.48 16.08 7.35
N PRO A 27 -7.87 15.14 8.21
CA PRO A 27 -9.01 15.31 9.06
C PRO A 27 -8.81 16.59 9.89
N ARG A 28 -9.74 17.54 9.73
CA ARG A 28 -9.74 18.76 10.56
C ARG A 28 -9.83 18.29 12.00
N ARG A 29 -8.81 18.56 12.80
CA ARG A 29 -8.92 18.48 14.26
C ARG A 29 -10.11 19.37 14.64
N VAL A 30 -11.17 18.75 15.13
CA VAL A 30 -12.26 19.45 15.81
C VAL A 30 -11.63 20.06 17.05
N ALA A 31 -11.61 21.38 17.13
CA ALA A 31 -11.22 22.07 18.35
C ALA A 31 -12.14 21.60 19.49
N PRO A 32 -11.60 21.33 20.68
CA PRO A 32 -12.44 20.97 21.79
C PRO A 32 -13.40 22.13 22.10
N THR A 33 -14.68 21.84 22.10
CA THR A 33 -15.73 22.77 22.50
C THR A 33 -15.45 23.22 23.94
N PRO A 34 -15.42 24.52 24.26
CA PRO A 34 -15.23 24.96 25.63
C PRO A 34 -16.39 24.46 26.49
N ALA A 35 -16.05 23.86 27.63
CA ALA A 35 -17.01 23.40 28.62
C ALA A 35 -17.89 24.57 29.12
N PRO A 36 -19.20 24.37 29.32
CA PRO A 36 -20.06 25.43 29.82
C PRO A 36 -19.68 25.77 31.27
N THR A 37 -19.55 27.05 31.53
CA THR A 37 -19.34 27.64 32.86
C THR A 37 -20.53 27.30 33.81
N PRO A 38 -20.32 26.78 35.03
CA PRO A 38 -21.40 26.52 35.93
C PRO A 38 -21.86 27.83 36.60
N ALA A 39 -23.12 28.13 36.40
CA ALA A 39 -23.81 29.21 37.11
C ALA A 39 -24.36 28.69 38.46
N GLY A 40 -24.08 29.46 39.55
CA GLY A 40 -24.95 29.57 40.71
C GLY A 40 -24.79 28.50 41.79
N ALA A 41 -23.99 28.86 42.81
CA ALA A 41 -23.97 28.19 44.09
C ALA A 41 -25.32 28.38 44.87
N THR A 42 -25.97 27.28 45.23
CA THR A 42 -26.93 27.27 46.34
C THR A 42 -26.46 26.29 47.41
N THR A 43 -26.26 26.83 48.60
CA THR A 43 -25.86 26.13 49.83
C THR A 43 -26.91 25.12 50.29
N THR A 44 -26.52 23.86 50.50
CA THR A 44 -27.25 22.93 51.37
C THR A 44 -26.28 22.15 52.25
N LYS A 45 -26.73 21.94 53.48
CA LYS A 45 -26.06 21.38 54.66
C LYS A 45 -25.47 19.98 54.45
N PRO A 46 -24.49 19.57 55.30
CA PRO A 46 -23.84 18.27 55.19
C PRO A 46 -24.75 17.14 55.74
N VAL A 47 -24.81 16.05 54.95
CA VAL A 47 -25.41 14.77 55.36
C VAL A 47 -24.28 13.85 55.80
N GLN A 48 -24.48 13.19 56.94
CA GLN A 48 -23.58 12.22 57.57
C GLN A 48 -23.36 10.95 56.68
N PRO A 49 -22.21 10.28 56.78
CA PRO A 49 -21.95 9.08 56.03
C PRO A 49 -22.65 7.86 56.58
N THR A 50 -23.25 7.08 55.70
CA THR A 50 -23.85 5.77 55.98
C THR A 50 -22.76 4.71 56.18
N PRO A 51 -22.89 3.74 57.09
CA PRO A 51 -21.86 2.76 57.40
C PRO A 51 -21.77 1.67 56.34
N ALA A 52 -20.52 1.18 56.14
CA ALA A 52 -20.15 0.08 55.23
C ALA A 52 -20.81 -1.27 55.62
N PRO A 53 -21.16 -2.12 54.66
CA PRO A 53 -21.66 -3.45 54.95
C PRO A 53 -20.57 -4.39 55.44
N ALA A 54 -20.96 -5.29 56.37
CA ALA A 54 -20.13 -6.26 57.05
C ALA A 54 -19.53 -7.33 56.11
N PRO A 55 -18.35 -7.90 56.42
CA PRO A 55 -17.70 -8.89 55.56
C PRO A 55 -18.38 -10.27 55.67
N MET A 56 -18.54 -10.92 54.52
CA MET A 56 -18.95 -12.34 54.42
C MET A 56 -17.88 -13.32 54.93
N PRO A 57 -18.26 -14.47 55.50
CA PRO A 57 -17.32 -15.40 56.10
C PRO A 57 -16.44 -16.13 55.04
N ALA A 58 -15.17 -16.27 55.37
CA ALA A 58 -14.16 -16.95 54.62
C ALA A 58 -14.44 -18.46 54.51
N LEU A 59 -14.45 -18.97 53.27
CA LEU A 59 -14.37 -20.42 53.02
C LEU A 59 -12.92 -20.88 53.22
N SER A 60 -12.75 -21.86 54.06
CA SER A 60 -11.47 -22.53 54.43
C SER A 60 -10.78 -23.12 53.19
N ALA A 61 -9.60 -22.63 52.87
CA ALA A 61 -8.72 -23.22 51.89
C ALA A 61 -7.86 -24.31 52.55
N THR A 62 -7.87 -25.50 52.01
CA THR A 62 -6.93 -26.58 52.29
C THR A 62 -5.51 -26.16 51.79
N PRO A 63 -4.43 -26.52 52.51
CA PRO A 63 -3.08 -26.05 52.17
C PRO A 63 -2.55 -26.73 50.91
N VAL A 64 -2.24 -25.94 49.90
CA VAL A 64 -1.44 -26.36 48.78
C VAL A 64 0.05 -26.28 49.17
N THR A 65 0.74 -27.33 48.89
CA THR A 65 2.16 -27.59 49.10
C THR A 65 3.07 -26.41 48.85
N ALA A 66 4.12 -26.29 49.65
CA ALA A 66 5.16 -25.29 49.69
C ALA A 66 5.85 -25.05 48.37
N PRO A 67 6.32 -23.79 48.12
CA PRO A 67 7.11 -23.49 46.93
C PRO A 67 8.46 -24.18 47.01
N VAL A 68 8.86 -24.84 45.92
CA VAL A 68 10.21 -25.37 45.72
C VAL A 68 11.16 -24.16 45.71
N THR A 69 11.94 -24.01 46.76
CA THR A 69 13.09 -23.10 46.79
C THR A 69 14.15 -23.66 45.86
N VAL A 70 14.36 -23.01 44.72
CA VAL A 70 15.53 -23.22 43.86
C VAL A 70 16.73 -22.77 44.74
N GLY A 71 17.66 -23.69 45.04
CA GLY A 71 18.79 -23.42 45.89
C GLY A 71 19.66 -22.27 45.34
N SER A 72 20.27 -21.51 46.25
CA SER A 72 21.17 -20.36 45.99
C SER A 72 22.28 -20.66 44.96
N ASP A 73 22.65 -21.90 44.80
CA ASP A 73 23.73 -22.35 43.92
C ASP A 73 23.32 -22.34 42.43
N ALA A 74 22.04 -22.60 42.11
CA ALA A 74 21.55 -22.56 40.72
C ALA A 74 21.39 -21.10 40.23
N GLU A 75 21.02 -20.19 41.13
CA GLU A 75 20.91 -18.76 40.83
C GLU A 75 22.28 -18.11 40.66
N ALA A 76 23.26 -18.51 41.49
CA ALA A 76 24.66 -18.11 41.36
C ALA A 76 25.27 -18.61 40.04
N ALA A 77 25.02 -19.86 39.65
CA ALA A 77 25.47 -20.43 38.38
C ALA A 77 24.85 -19.72 37.15
N LEU A 78 23.57 -19.34 37.19
CA LEU A 78 22.92 -18.61 36.15
C LEU A 78 23.49 -17.19 36.00
N VAL A 79 23.73 -16.47 37.11
CA VAL A 79 24.35 -15.15 37.11
C VAL A 79 25.76 -15.21 36.56
N GLU A 80 26.54 -16.26 36.88
CA GLU A 80 27.89 -16.46 36.36
C GLU A 80 27.88 -16.80 34.85
N ALA A 81 26.97 -17.62 34.40
CA ALA A 81 26.75 -17.88 32.97
C ALA A 81 26.38 -16.62 32.19
N LEU A 82 25.48 -15.76 32.72
CA LEU A 82 25.12 -14.48 32.12
C LEU A 82 26.29 -13.51 32.11
N ARG A 83 27.16 -13.50 33.14
CA ARG A 83 28.38 -12.69 33.15
C ARG A 83 29.39 -13.16 32.09
N ALA A 84 29.59 -14.48 31.97
CA ALA A 84 30.44 -15.07 30.94
C ALA A 84 29.92 -14.73 29.52
N GLN A 85 28.64 -14.85 29.30
CA GLN A 85 28.00 -14.48 28.02
C GLN A 85 28.16 -13.01 27.69
N ARG A 86 27.99 -12.10 28.67
CA ARG A 86 28.24 -10.66 28.50
C ARG A 86 29.72 -10.38 28.19
N ALA A 87 30.66 -11.06 28.86
CA ALA A 87 32.06 -10.90 28.58
C ALA A 87 32.44 -11.38 27.17
N ALA A 88 31.89 -12.49 26.71
CA ALA A 88 32.08 -13.02 25.36
C ALA A 88 31.51 -12.06 24.28
N LEU A 89 30.34 -11.49 24.53
CA LEU A 89 29.73 -10.48 23.64
C LEU A 89 30.58 -9.21 23.58
N ALA A 90 31.11 -8.74 24.73
CA ALA A 90 31.98 -7.56 24.77
C ALA A 90 33.31 -7.80 24.04
N ALA A 91 33.90 -8.99 24.16
CA ALA A 91 35.12 -9.39 23.45
C ALA A 91 34.89 -9.50 21.93
N ALA A 92 33.75 -10.05 21.49
CA ALA A 92 33.36 -10.12 20.08
C ALA A 92 33.14 -8.70 19.50
N HIS A 93 32.54 -7.81 20.29
CA HIS A 93 32.33 -6.41 19.88
C HIS A 93 33.64 -5.64 19.78
N ALA A 94 34.58 -5.82 20.73
CA ALA A 94 35.90 -5.21 20.67
C ALA A 94 36.71 -5.71 19.46
N SER A 95 36.66 -6.99 19.15
CA SER A 95 37.29 -7.58 17.96
C SER A 95 36.68 -7.02 16.65
N PHE A 96 35.37 -6.86 16.60
CA PHE A 96 34.69 -6.22 15.48
C PHE A 96 35.11 -4.76 15.27
N LEU A 97 35.16 -3.97 16.34
CA LEU A 97 35.61 -2.58 16.28
C LEU A 97 37.08 -2.46 15.85
N GLN A 98 37.93 -3.37 16.30
CA GLN A 98 39.33 -3.40 15.91
C GLN A 98 39.49 -3.74 14.41
N THR A 99 38.73 -4.71 13.91
CA THR A 99 38.71 -5.09 12.49
C THR A 99 38.15 -3.95 11.63
N ALA A 100 37.09 -3.30 12.05
CA ALA A 100 36.51 -2.15 11.37
C ALA A 100 37.48 -0.95 11.35
N SER A 101 38.21 -0.73 12.44
CA SER A 101 39.23 0.34 12.56
C SER A 101 40.43 0.06 11.65
N GLN A 102 40.87 -1.21 11.56
CA GLN A 102 41.96 -1.62 10.65
C GLN A 102 41.55 -1.50 9.19
N ALA A 103 40.33 -1.89 8.85
CA ALA A 103 39.80 -1.71 7.49
C ALA A 103 39.71 -0.22 7.11
N HIS A 104 39.28 0.63 8.04
CA HIS A 104 39.23 2.06 7.87
C HIS A 104 40.63 2.69 7.72
N ALA A 105 41.61 2.27 8.54
CA ALA A 105 42.98 2.71 8.43
C ALA A 105 43.63 2.29 7.10
N SER A 106 43.40 1.06 6.63
CA SER A 106 43.84 0.59 5.33
C SER A 106 43.20 1.37 4.18
N PHE A 107 41.92 1.73 4.31
CA PHE A 107 41.22 2.59 3.34
C PHE A 107 41.85 3.99 3.29
N LEU A 108 42.10 4.61 4.45
CA LEU A 108 42.76 5.93 4.51
C LEU A 108 44.20 5.90 3.97
N GLN A 109 44.97 4.83 4.23
CA GLN A 109 46.30 4.63 3.66
C GLN A 109 46.26 4.46 2.14
N SER A 110 45.28 3.72 1.62
CA SER A 110 45.08 3.59 0.17
C SER A 110 44.75 4.95 -0.47
N ARG A 111 43.93 5.75 0.19
CA ARG A 111 43.56 7.09 -0.26
C ARG A 111 44.75 8.09 -0.19
N ALA A 112 45.62 7.98 0.84
CA ALA A 112 46.81 8.79 0.95
C ALA A 112 47.87 8.45 -0.09
N ARG A 113 47.95 7.19 -0.55
CA ARG A 113 48.84 6.75 -1.66
C ARG A 113 48.35 7.18 -3.03
N MET A 114 47.08 7.55 -3.21
CA MET A 114 46.51 8.03 -4.49
C MET A 114 46.61 9.56 -4.67
N ALA A 115 47.00 10.30 -3.64
CA ALA A 115 46.98 11.76 -3.67
C ALA A 115 48.16 12.48 -4.40
N PRO A 116 49.30 11.87 -4.78
CA PRO A 116 50.34 12.62 -5.47
C PRO A 116 50.61 12.21 -6.95
N THR A 117 49.60 11.78 -7.73
CA THR A 117 49.86 11.43 -9.14
C THR A 117 49.07 12.27 -10.16
N ALA A 118 48.66 13.47 -9.79
CA ALA A 118 47.96 14.39 -10.69
C ALA A 118 48.87 15.53 -11.28
N MET A 119 50.19 15.39 -11.23
CA MET A 119 51.09 16.27 -11.98
C MET A 119 52.25 15.47 -12.55
N LEU A 120 52.32 15.43 -13.86
CA LEU A 120 53.34 14.87 -14.77
C LEU A 120 52.86 13.64 -15.51
N LEU A 121 52.45 13.82 -16.75
CA LEU A 121 52.68 12.90 -17.86
C LEU A 121 52.45 13.61 -19.22
N ASP A 122 53.50 14.10 -19.79
CA ASP A 122 53.78 14.00 -21.21
C ASP A 122 54.93 13.03 -21.33
N GLY A 123 54.87 12.04 -22.25
CA GLY A 123 56.02 11.22 -22.62
C GLY A 123 55.75 9.71 -22.80
N ALA A 124 55.69 9.27 -24.03
CA ALA A 124 55.59 7.89 -24.48
C ALA A 124 56.80 7.02 -24.10
N ALA A 125 56.63 5.74 -23.72
CA ALA A 125 57.45 4.57 -24.16
C ALA A 125 56.99 3.24 -23.49
N ALA A 126 56.89 2.23 -24.36
CA ALA A 126 57.14 0.77 -24.29
C ALA A 126 56.86 -0.04 -23.00
N MET A 127 56.05 -1.08 -23.16
CA MET A 127 55.79 -2.19 -22.20
C MET A 127 57.02 -3.11 -22.05
N PRO A 128 57.20 -3.72 -20.85
CA PRO A 128 57.76 -5.04 -20.76
C PRO A 128 56.78 -6.08 -20.18
N THR A 129 56.87 -7.27 -20.75
CA THR A 129 56.16 -8.51 -20.49
C THR A 129 56.44 -9.06 -19.08
N MET A 130 55.38 -9.54 -18.40
CA MET A 130 55.49 -10.30 -17.15
C MET A 130 55.56 -11.81 -17.36
N PRO A 131 56.28 -12.56 -16.53
CA PRO A 131 56.42 -14.01 -16.64
C PRO A 131 55.29 -14.78 -15.98
N THR A 132 54.96 -15.92 -16.60
CA THR A 132 53.99 -16.95 -16.18
C THR A 132 54.49 -17.72 -14.97
N PRO A 133 53.62 -18.10 -13.99
CA PRO A 133 53.98 -19.07 -12.94
C PRO A 133 53.78 -20.52 -13.38
N PRO A 134 54.50 -21.47 -12.76
CA PRO A 134 54.61 -22.84 -13.24
C PRO A 134 53.43 -23.73 -12.85
N THR A 135 53.02 -24.60 -13.73
CA THR A 135 52.07 -25.68 -13.59
C THR A 135 52.64 -26.87 -12.85
N THR A 136 51.91 -27.39 -11.84
CA THR A 136 52.13 -28.75 -11.29
C THR A 136 50.95 -29.65 -11.69
N PRO A 137 51.23 -30.91 -12.09
CA PRO A 137 50.20 -31.80 -12.61
C PRO A 137 49.54 -32.64 -11.51
N THR A 138 48.21 -32.77 -11.55
CA THR A 138 47.46 -33.77 -10.82
C THR A 138 46.76 -34.76 -11.75
N THR A 139 47.10 -36.00 -11.59
CA THR A 139 46.59 -37.18 -12.29
C THR A 139 45.11 -37.44 -12.01
N PRO A 140 44.32 -37.93 -12.98
CA PRO A 140 42.92 -38.28 -12.76
C PRO A 140 42.79 -39.73 -12.29
N VAL A 141 42.01 -39.96 -11.27
CA VAL A 141 41.55 -41.29 -10.87
C VAL A 141 40.24 -41.62 -11.62
N ALA A 142 40.29 -42.75 -12.35
CA ALA A 142 39.18 -43.28 -13.09
C ALA A 142 38.13 -43.95 -12.20
N HIS A 143 36.87 -43.63 -12.39
CA HIS A 143 35.77 -44.44 -11.88
C HIS A 143 34.98 -45.02 -13.06
N THR A 144 34.87 -46.36 -13.01
CA THR A 144 34.20 -47.22 -14.00
C THR A 144 32.67 -47.08 -13.90
N PRO A 145 31.91 -47.06 -15.01
CA PRO A 145 30.48 -47.04 -14.97
C PRO A 145 29.89 -48.44 -14.86
N ILE A 146 28.89 -48.60 -13.98
CA ILE A 146 28.07 -49.80 -13.88
C ILE A 146 26.90 -49.64 -14.86
N THR A 147 26.82 -50.57 -15.82
CA THR A 147 25.78 -50.71 -16.82
C THR A 147 24.57 -51.44 -16.24
N PHE A 148 23.35 -50.89 -16.34
CA PHE A 148 22.12 -51.64 -16.24
C PHE A 148 21.37 -51.64 -17.56
N GLN A 149 20.96 -52.81 -17.98
CA GLN A 149 20.27 -53.08 -19.24
C GLN A 149 18.83 -52.56 -19.24
N GLN A 150 18.46 -52.04 -20.40
CA GLN A 150 17.13 -51.62 -20.76
C GLN A 150 16.24 -52.84 -21.02
N THR A 151 15.00 -52.82 -20.52
CA THR A 151 13.87 -53.43 -21.17
C THR A 151 12.61 -52.53 -20.97
N GLY A 152 11.91 -52.22 -22.07
CA GLY A 152 10.54 -51.72 -22.03
C GLY A 152 10.37 -50.29 -22.52
N VAL A 153 10.16 -50.13 -23.82
CA VAL A 153 9.81 -48.90 -24.51
C VAL A 153 8.34 -48.59 -24.25
N MET A 154 8.05 -47.41 -23.63
CA MET A 154 6.78 -46.74 -23.78
C MET A 154 7.00 -45.37 -24.44
N PRO A 155 6.10 -44.92 -25.33
CA PRO A 155 6.32 -43.68 -26.07
C PRO A 155 6.21 -42.43 -25.20
N ALA A 156 7.16 -41.50 -25.41
CA ALA A 156 7.22 -40.20 -24.76
C ALA A 156 6.04 -39.30 -25.11
N PRO A 157 5.50 -38.51 -24.17
CA PRO A 157 4.56 -37.45 -24.50
C PRO A 157 5.29 -36.32 -25.21
N THR A 158 4.77 -35.93 -26.36
CA THR A 158 5.22 -34.80 -27.17
C THR A 158 5.04 -33.50 -26.38
N THR A 159 6.14 -32.82 -26.12
CA THR A 159 6.19 -31.46 -25.60
C THR A 159 5.57 -30.51 -26.62
N PRO A 160 4.58 -29.67 -26.26
CA PRO A 160 4.12 -28.62 -27.14
C PRO A 160 5.22 -27.55 -27.25
N ALA A 161 5.46 -27.11 -28.48
CA ALA A 161 6.36 -26.03 -28.80
C ALA A 161 5.98 -24.74 -28.05
N PRO A 162 6.94 -23.88 -27.70
CA PRO A 162 6.65 -22.62 -27.00
C PRO A 162 5.81 -21.73 -27.91
N VAL A 163 4.59 -21.46 -27.50
CA VAL A 163 3.72 -20.45 -28.10
C VAL A 163 4.40 -19.10 -27.84
N LYS A 164 4.82 -18.42 -28.90
CA LYS A 164 5.25 -17.01 -28.83
C LYS A 164 4.10 -16.21 -28.22
N ALA A 165 4.33 -15.67 -27.04
CA ALA A 165 3.48 -14.64 -26.47
C ALA A 165 3.49 -13.42 -27.40
N THR A 166 2.46 -13.31 -28.20
CA THR A 166 2.13 -12.05 -28.87
C THR A 166 1.61 -11.11 -27.79
N THR A 167 2.37 -10.10 -27.46
CA THR A 167 1.93 -8.95 -26.69
C THR A 167 0.82 -8.25 -27.48
N THR A 168 -0.42 -8.64 -27.25
CA THR A 168 -1.58 -7.88 -27.71
C THR A 168 -1.78 -6.71 -26.76
N ARG A 169 -1.63 -5.50 -27.32
CA ARG A 169 -2.12 -4.22 -26.82
C ARG A 169 -3.45 -4.39 -26.11
N PRO A 170 -3.68 -3.87 -24.88
CA PRO A 170 -5.01 -3.83 -24.31
C PRO A 170 -5.90 -3.02 -25.24
N ALA A 171 -6.83 -3.69 -25.89
CA ALA A 171 -7.85 -3.04 -26.68
C ALA A 171 -8.72 -2.19 -25.75
N ALA A 172 -9.13 -1.02 -26.22
CA ALA A 172 -10.25 -0.28 -25.66
C ALA A 172 -11.40 -1.28 -25.41
N ALA A 173 -12.10 -1.13 -24.26
CA ALA A 173 -13.15 -2.03 -23.81
C ALA A 173 -13.98 -2.51 -24.99
N PRO A 174 -14.11 -3.82 -25.20
CA PRO A 174 -14.85 -4.33 -26.34
C PRO A 174 -16.31 -3.91 -26.17
N LYS A 175 -16.83 -3.13 -27.13
CA LYS A 175 -18.27 -2.94 -27.26
C LYS A 175 -18.86 -4.33 -27.51
N ALA A 176 -19.77 -4.75 -26.62
CA ALA A 176 -20.50 -5.99 -26.79
C ALA A 176 -21.09 -6.05 -28.20
N THR A 177 -20.66 -7.00 -29.01
CA THR A 177 -21.00 -7.09 -30.44
C THR A 177 -22.21 -7.97 -30.73
N GLY A 178 -22.95 -8.45 -29.69
CA GLY A 178 -24.18 -9.25 -29.82
C GLY A 178 -25.46 -8.45 -29.53
N PRO A 179 -26.61 -8.86 -30.04
CA PRO A 179 -27.88 -8.26 -29.69
C PRO A 179 -28.14 -8.42 -28.20
N VAL A 180 -28.41 -7.32 -27.49
CA VAL A 180 -28.78 -7.31 -26.07
C VAL A 180 -30.26 -7.63 -25.99
N MET A 181 -30.62 -8.68 -25.20
CA MET A 181 -32.02 -9.07 -25.00
C MET A 181 -32.74 -8.11 -24.06
N PHE A 182 -32.12 -7.78 -22.92
CA PHE A 182 -32.56 -6.75 -21.96
C PHE A 182 -31.41 -5.82 -21.59
N ASP A 183 -31.63 -4.53 -21.72
CA ASP A 183 -30.70 -3.50 -21.31
C ASP A 183 -30.89 -3.13 -19.84
N ARG A 184 -30.03 -2.25 -19.31
CA ARG A 184 -30.05 -1.81 -17.91
C ARG A 184 -31.39 -1.20 -17.49
N ARG A 185 -32.06 -0.42 -18.36
CA ARG A 185 -33.34 0.21 -18.04
C ARG A 185 -34.45 -0.82 -17.91
N GLN A 186 -34.43 -1.82 -18.78
CA GLN A 186 -35.40 -2.93 -18.72
C GLN A 186 -35.19 -3.77 -17.45
N LEU A 187 -33.92 -3.96 -17.02
CA LEU A 187 -33.62 -4.66 -15.77
C LEU A 187 -34.08 -3.85 -14.55
N GLU A 188 -33.88 -2.52 -14.55
CA GLU A 188 -34.41 -1.63 -13.50
C GLU A 188 -35.94 -1.67 -13.46
N SER A 189 -36.61 -1.67 -14.62
CA SER A 189 -38.06 -1.84 -14.69
C SER A 189 -38.54 -3.21 -14.17
N LEU A 190 -37.80 -4.29 -14.48
CA LEU A 190 -38.08 -5.63 -13.92
C LEU A 190 -37.91 -5.68 -12.39
N ALA A 191 -36.99 -4.88 -11.85
CA ALA A 191 -36.78 -4.80 -10.42
C ALA A 191 -37.91 -4.02 -9.71
N SER A 192 -38.39 -2.93 -10.31
CA SER A 192 -39.23 -1.92 -9.62
C SER A 192 -40.67 -1.81 -10.14
N ASP A 193 -40.89 -2.07 -11.45
CA ASP A 193 -42.18 -1.83 -12.10
C ASP A 193 -43.01 -3.11 -12.30
N LYS A 194 -44.00 -3.05 -13.21
CA LYS A 194 -44.76 -4.19 -13.64
C LYS A 194 -43.91 -5.13 -14.50
N ILE A 195 -43.77 -6.37 -14.08
CA ILE A 195 -42.95 -7.34 -14.81
C ILE A 195 -43.50 -7.57 -16.23
N SER A 196 -44.83 -7.52 -16.39
CA SER A 196 -45.45 -7.64 -17.71
C SER A 196 -45.11 -6.55 -18.72
N ALA A 197 -44.67 -5.40 -18.26
CA ALA A 197 -44.21 -4.29 -19.12
C ALA A 197 -42.96 -4.68 -19.93
N VAL A 198 -42.14 -5.56 -19.40
CA VAL A 198 -40.92 -6.06 -20.06
C VAL A 198 -41.10 -7.46 -20.62
N LEU A 199 -41.62 -8.39 -19.80
CA LEU A 199 -41.77 -9.81 -20.19
C LEU A 199 -43.01 -10.11 -21.03
N GLY A 200 -43.91 -9.14 -21.19
CA GLY A 200 -45.09 -9.24 -22.06
C GLY A 200 -46.37 -9.74 -21.37
N PRO A 201 -47.49 -9.83 -22.13
CA PRO A 201 -48.84 -9.99 -21.59
C PRO A 201 -49.07 -11.33 -20.86
N LEU A 202 -48.28 -12.35 -21.13
CA LEU A 202 -48.34 -13.63 -20.39
C LEU A 202 -48.19 -13.42 -18.88
N PHE A 203 -47.38 -12.42 -18.48
CA PHE A 203 -47.02 -12.10 -17.09
C PHE A 203 -47.96 -11.09 -16.45
N ALA A 204 -48.96 -10.56 -17.16
CA ALA A 204 -49.93 -9.58 -16.62
C ALA A 204 -50.71 -10.08 -15.40
N ARG A 205 -50.90 -11.39 -15.26
CA ARG A 205 -51.58 -11.98 -14.10
C ARG A 205 -50.79 -11.83 -12.79
N GLN A 206 -49.46 -11.83 -12.88
CA GLN A 206 -48.60 -11.67 -11.66
C GLN A 206 -48.41 -10.24 -11.22
N ASP A 207 -48.67 -9.23 -12.06
CA ASP A 207 -48.56 -7.83 -11.68
C ASP A 207 -49.44 -7.40 -10.51
N ARG A 208 -50.47 -8.20 -10.15
CA ARG A 208 -51.36 -7.98 -9.01
C ARG A 208 -50.94 -8.74 -7.75
N PHE A 209 -49.91 -9.56 -7.82
CA PHE A 209 -49.43 -10.30 -6.65
C PHE A 209 -48.72 -9.34 -5.71
N ALA A 210 -48.93 -9.51 -4.40
CA ALA A 210 -48.33 -8.66 -3.38
C ALA A 210 -46.79 -8.78 -3.36
N ARG A 211 -46.28 -9.96 -3.67
CA ARG A 211 -44.82 -10.24 -3.78
C ARG A 211 -44.56 -10.98 -5.09
N GLN A 212 -43.42 -10.72 -5.64
CA GLN A 212 -42.97 -11.33 -6.89
C GLN A 212 -41.45 -11.58 -6.80
N VAL A 213 -40.98 -12.63 -7.47
CA VAL A 213 -39.55 -12.90 -7.63
C VAL A 213 -38.99 -11.88 -8.60
N ARG A 214 -38.12 -10.99 -8.10
CA ARG A 214 -37.58 -9.86 -8.83
C ARG A 214 -36.06 -9.81 -8.75
N MET A 215 -35.46 -9.10 -9.71
CA MET A 215 -34.08 -8.64 -9.59
C MET A 215 -33.97 -7.65 -8.44
N PRO A 216 -32.79 -7.53 -7.79
CA PRO A 216 -32.53 -6.43 -6.87
C PRO A 216 -32.67 -5.07 -7.52
N GLU A 217 -33.05 -4.06 -6.76
CA GLU A 217 -32.99 -2.66 -7.18
C GLU A 217 -31.57 -2.10 -6.98
N PRO A 218 -31.18 -0.99 -7.63
CA PRO A 218 -29.96 -0.28 -7.28
C PRO A 218 -29.89 0.05 -5.78
N PRO A 219 -28.71 -0.02 -5.11
CA PRO A 219 -27.38 -0.25 -5.70
C PRO A 219 -27.02 -1.72 -5.91
N LEU A 220 -27.87 -2.66 -5.54
CA LEU A 220 -27.60 -4.10 -5.61
C LEU A 220 -27.95 -4.74 -6.96
N LEU A 221 -28.55 -4.01 -7.88
CA LEU A 221 -28.69 -4.46 -9.27
C LEU A 221 -27.32 -4.35 -9.94
N LEU A 222 -26.56 -5.44 -9.99
CA LEU A 222 -25.19 -5.50 -10.52
C LEU A 222 -25.13 -6.01 -11.96
N CYS A 223 -26.17 -6.66 -12.44
CA CYS A 223 -26.31 -7.07 -13.83
C CYS A 223 -26.59 -5.86 -14.73
N ASP A 224 -25.79 -5.65 -15.77
CA ASP A 224 -25.96 -4.52 -16.69
C ASP A 224 -26.82 -4.86 -17.91
N ARG A 225 -26.79 -6.13 -18.35
CA ARG A 225 -27.53 -6.59 -19.54
C ARG A 225 -27.72 -8.09 -19.57
N VAL A 226 -28.82 -8.52 -20.12
CA VAL A 226 -29.08 -9.91 -20.51
C VAL A 226 -28.72 -10.05 -21.98
N LEU A 227 -27.90 -11.03 -22.29
CA LEU A 227 -27.43 -11.28 -23.64
C LEU A 227 -28.37 -12.26 -24.36
N SER A 228 -28.71 -13.37 -23.70
CA SER A 228 -29.63 -14.39 -24.27
C SER A 228 -30.16 -15.34 -23.20
N THR A 229 -31.23 -16.07 -23.53
CA THR A 229 -31.71 -17.20 -22.75
C THR A 229 -32.37 -18.19 -23.70
N ASP A 230 -32.38 -19.46 -23.32
CA ASP A 230 -33.06 -20.54 -24.03
C ASP A 230 -34.35 -21.02 -23.31
N CYS A 231 -34.78 -20.31 -22.25
CA CYS A 231 -35.98 -20.67 -21.51
C CYS A 231 -37.27 -20.38 -22.32
N THR A 232 -38.27 -21.19 -22.10
CA THR A 232 -39.64 -20.96 -22.61
C THR A 232 -40.39 -20.10 -21.59
N PRO A 233 -40.79 -18.84 -21.91
CA PRO A 233 -41.51 -18.01 -21.00
C PRO A 233 -42.72 -18.67 -20.37
N GLY A 234 -42.84 -18.65 -19.05
CA GLY A 234 -43.94 -19.23 -18.28
C GLY A 234 -43.88 -20.75 -18.10
N VAL A 235 -42.77 -21.41 -18.44
CA VAL A 235 -42.61 -22.87 -18.33
C VAL A 235 -41.38 -23.17 -17.45
N LEU A 236 -41.62 -23.87 -16.33
CA LEU A 236 -40.54 -24.34 -15.43
C LEU A 236 -39.91 -25.62 -15.99
N GLU A 237 -38.76 -25.49 -16.62
CA GLU A 237 -38.02 -26.58 -17.26
C GLU A 237 -36.57 -26.65 -16.77
N LYS A 238 -36.05 -27.85 -16.53
CA LYS A 238 -34.64 -28.07 -16.24
C LYS A 238 -33.76 -27.90 -17.47
N GLY A 239 -32.49 -27.62 -17.29
CA GLY A 239 -31.49 -27.50 -18.36
C GLY A 239 -31.57 -26.17 -19.12
N ARG A 240 -32.38 -25.23 -18.67
CA ARG A 240 -32.46 -23.88 -19.27
C ARG A 240 -31.42 -22.93 -18.69
N SER A 241 -30.90 -22.10 -19.56
CA SER A 241 -29.78 -21.20 -19.24
C SER A 241 -30.10 -19.76 -19.57
N MET A 242 -29.40 -18.86 -18.86
CA MET A 242 -29.37 -17.42 -19.15
C MET A 242 -27.94 -16.92 -19.15
N TYR A 243 -27.65 -16.00 -20.07
CA TYR A 243 -26.34 -15.38 -20.23
C TYR A 243 -26.46 -13.89 -20.00
N THR A 244 -25.63 -13.37 -19.08
CA THR A 244 -25.66 -11.95 -18.71
C THR A 244 -24.27 -11.35 -18.68
N ALA A 245 -24.19 -10.02 -18.64
CA ALA A 245 -22.92 -9.33 -18.46
C ALA A 245 -23.02 -8.17 -17.46
N ALA A 246 -21.93 -7.96 -16.74
CA ALA A 246 -21.72 -6.87 -15.79
C ALA A 246 -20.36 -6.20 -16.02
N ASP A 247 -20.32 -4.86 -16.04
CA ASP A 247 -19.09 -4.10 -16.24
C ASP A 247 -18.56 -3.61 -14.89
N VAL A 248 -17.29 -3.87 -14.59
CA VAL A 248 -16.61 -3.32 -13.41
C VAL A 248 -16.20 -1.87 -13.71
N ARG A 249 -17.04 -0.91 -13.31
CA ARG A 249 -16.90 0.50 -13.69
C ARG A 249 -16.06 1.27 -12.68
N ALA A 250 -15.30 2.24 -13.17
CA ALA A 250 -14.64 3.21 -12.31
C ALA A 250 -15.69 3.99 -11.49
N GLY A 251 -15.44 4.14 -10.19
CA GLY A 251 -16.36 4.82 -9.28
C GLY A 251 -17.54 3.96 -8.80
N ALA A 252 -17.59 2.66 -9.14
CA ALA A 252 -18.60 1.77 -8.59
C ALA A 252 -18.47 1.70 -7.06
N TRP A 253 -19.62 1.77 -6.37
CA TRP A 253 -19.68 1.87 -4.90
C TRP A 253 -18.99 0.71 -4.16
N TYR A 254 -18.90 -0.48 -4.79
CA TYR A 254 -18.32 -1.68 -4.18
C TYR A 254 -16.79 -1.79 -4.33
N LEU A 255 -16.15 -0.94 -5.11
CA LEU A 255 -14.73 -1.09 -5.41
C LEU A 255 -13.85 -0.96 -4.18
N HIS A 256 -12.95 -1.91 -4.03
CA HIS A 256 -11.86 -1.88 -3.07
C HIS A 256 -10.53 -1.93 -3.81
N ASP A 257 -9.72 -0.87 -3.70
CA ASP A 257 -8.45 -0.71 -4.42
C ASP A 257 -8.56 -1.09 -5.92
N GLY A 258 -9.63 -0.62 -6.58
CA GLY A 258 -9.89 -0.86 -8.00
C GLY A 258 -10.34 -2.28 -8.35
N ARG A 259 -10.70 -3.12 -7.36
CA ARG A 259 -11.19 -4.49 -7.55
C ARG A 259 -12.61 -4.67 -7.04
N MET A 260 -13.34 -5.59 -7.68
CA MET A 260 -14.63 -6.05 -7.19
C MET A 260 -14.40 -7.03 -6.03
N PRO A 261 -15.00 -6.84 -4.84
CA PRO A 261 -14.89 -7.77 -3.72
C PRO A 261 -15.50 -9.15 -4.02
N ALA A 262 -14.99 -10.18 -3.34
CA ALA A 262 -15.36 -11.57 -3.61
C ALA A 262 -16.86 -11.87 -3.44
N GLY A 263 -17.51 -11.33 -2.40
CA GLY A 263 -18.96 -11.47 -2.19
C GLY A 263 -19.77 -10.76 -3.26
N ILE A 264 -19.31 -9.60 -3.73
CA ILE A 264 -19.96 -8.83 -4.80
C ILE A 264 -19.80 -9.51 -6.15
N LEU A 265 -18.68 -10.19 -6.39
CA LEU A 265 -18.51 -11.04 -7.59
C LEU A 265 -19.56 -12.14 -7.67
N ILE A 266 -19.93 -12.76 -6.54
CA ILE A 266 -21.01 -13.75 -6.52
C ILE A 266 -22.34 -13.05 -6.78
N GLU A 267 -22.60 -11.92 -6.11
CA GLU A 267 -23.85 -11.16 -6.25
C GLU A 267 -24.06 -10.67 -7.69
N SER A 268 -23.00 -10.34 -8.42
CA SER A 268 -23.13 -9.91 -9.82
C SER A 268 -23.67 -10.98 -10.77
N GLY A 269 -23.68 -12.25 -10.35
CA GLY A 269 -24.26 -13.39 -11.08
C GLY A 269 -25.73 -13.65 -10.78
N GLN A 270 -26.53 -12.66 -10.45
CA GLN A 270 -27.92 -12.70 -9.97
C GLN A 270 -28.99 -13.09 -11.04
N ALA A 271 -28.56 -13.63 -12.17
CA ALA A 271 -29.45 -13.98 -13.29
C ALA A 271 -30.37 -15.20 -13.02
N ASP A 272 -30.11 -15.98 -11.98
CA ASP A 272 -30.98 -17.04 -11.53
C ASP A 272 -32.40 -16.53 -11.20
N LEU A 273 -32.46 -15.38 -10.50
CA LEU A 273 -33.73 -14.74 -10.18
C LEU A 273 -34.53 -14.35 -11.43
N LEU A 274 -33.85 -13.76 -12.42
CA LEU A 274 -34.52 -13.38 -13.65
C LEU A 274 -34.94 -14.59 -14.48
N LEU A 275 -34.08 -15.60 -14.59
CA LEU A 275 -34.36 -16.82 -15.32
C LEU A 275 -35.58 -17.55 -14.71
N ILE A 276 -35.61 -17.75 -13.41
CA ILE A 276 -36.72 -18.43 -12.74
C ILE A 276 -38.02 -17.62 -12.79
N SER A 277 -37.94 -16.29 -12.75
CA SER A 277 -39.07 -15.38 -12.93
C SER A 277 -39.63 -15.48 -14.36
N MET A 278 -38.76 -15.45 -15.40
CA MET A 278 -39.18 -15.67 -16.80
C MET A 278 -39.82 -17.06 -17.03
N MET A 279 -39.35 -18.06 -16.31
CA MET A 279 -39.95 -19.41 -16.35
C MET A 279 -41.31 -19.47 -15.62
N GLY A 280 -41.75 -18.37 -15.00
CA GLY A 280 -43.11 -18.23 -14.45
C GLY A 280 -43.29 -18.84 -13.08
N VAL A 281 -42.28 -18.87 -12.22
CA VAL A 281 -42.35 -19.39 -10.84
C VAL A 281 -43.47 -18.72 -10.03
N ASP A 282 -43.72 -17.43 -10.24
CA ASP A 282 -44.78 -16.70 -9.55
C ASP A 282 -46.19 -17.11 -9.97
N PHE A 283 -46.34 -17.85 -11.08
CA PHE A 283 -47.62 -18.44 -11.41
C PHE A 283 -48.03 -19.56 -10.44
N GLU A 284 -47.03 -20.17 -9.77
CA GLU A 284 -47.22 -21.14 -8.70
C GLU A 284 -47.21 -20.47 -7.33
N ASN A 285 -46.28 -19.49 -7.07
CA ASN A 285 -46.13 -18.81 -5.79
C ASN A 285 -47.34 -17.92 -5.44
N GLN A 286 -48.02 -17.33 -6.44
CA GLN A 286 -49.23 -16.49 -6.33
C GLN A 286 -49.09 -15.31 -5.34
N GLY A 287 -47.85 -14.86 -5.08
CA GLY A 287 -47.51 -13.76 -4.16
C GLY A 287 -47.38 -14.15 -2.67
N GLU A 288 -47.48 -15.44 -2.36
CA GLU A 288 -47.41 -15.94 -0.97
C GLU A 288 -46.00 -16.33 -0.54
N ARG A 289 -45.11 -16.59 -1.50
CA ARG A 289 -43.76 -17.13 -1.24
C ARG A 289 -42.69 -16.18 -1.72
N VAL A 290 -41.58 -16.15 -0.98
CA VAL A 290 -40.37 -15.34 -1.25
C VAL A 290 -39.18 -16.23 -1.52
N TYR A 291 -38.26 -15.72 -2.33
CA TYR A 291 -37.01 -16.38 -2.69
C TYR A 291 -36.01 -16.41 -1.55
N ARG A 292 -35.34 -17.55 -1.30
CA ARG A 292 -34.16 -17.63 -0.41
C ARG A 292 -33.13 -18.60 -0.95
N LEU A 293 -31.85 -18.15 -0.99
CA LEU A 293 -30.72 -19.01 -1.23
C LEU A 293 -30.54 -19.98 -0.06
N LEU A 294 -30.40 -21.28 -0.36
CA LEU A 294 -30.18 -22.33 0.63
C LEU A 294 -28.72 -22.74 0.74
N GLY A 295 -27.92 -22.50 -0.27
CA GLY A 295 -26.48 -22.74 -0.25
C GLY A 295 -25.90 -23.04 -1.63
N CYS A 296 -24.57 -23.08 -1.68
CA CYS A 296 -23.80 -23.43 -2.86
C CYS A 296 -22.37 -23.81 -2.49
N ASP A 297 -21.65 -24.37 -3.46
CA ASP A 297 -20.21 -24.57 -3.41
C ASP A 297 -19.55 -23.54 -4.34
N LEU A 298 -18.59 -22.80 -3.82
CA LEU A 298 -17.87 -21.71 -4.50
C LEU A 298 -16.42 -22.11 -4.77
N THR A 299 -15.92 -21.82 -5.98
CA THR A 299 -14.51 -21.97 -6.33
C THR A 299 -14.06 -20.76 -7.14
N TYR A 300 -13.17 -19.95 -6.60
CA TYR A 300 -12.49 -18.88 -7.33
C TYR A 300 -11.35 -19.49 -8.12
N THR A 301 -11.25 -19.19 -9.41
CA THR A 301 -10.26 -19.80 -10.31
C THR A 301 -9.29 -18.78 -10.91
N ASP A 302 -9.52 -17.50 -10.65
CA ASP A 302 -8.63 -16.40 -11.01
C ASP A 302 -8.79 -15.26 -9.99
N HIS A 303 -7.91 -14.27 -10.07
CA HIS A 303 -7.92 -13.09 -9.20
C HIS A 303 -9.19 -12.26 -9.38
N LEU A 304 -9.53 -11.53 -8.30
CA LEU A 304 -10.71 -10.66 -8.28
C LEU A 304 -10.67 -9.63 -9.42
N PRO A 305 -11.81 -9.39 -10.10
CA PRO A 305 -11.90 -8.52 -11.27
C PRO A 305 -11.50 -7.08 -10.99
N LEU A 306 -10.82 -6.45 -11.97
CA LEU A 306 -10.36 -5.06 -11.95
C LEU A 306 -11.33 -4.12 -12.67
N VAL A 307 -11.27 -2.85 -12.29
CA VAL A 307 -11.91 -1.76 -13.04
C VAL A 307 -11.57 -1.84 -14.53
N GLY A 308 -12.61 -1.68 -15.37
CA GLY A 308 -12.50 -1.72 -16.82
C GLY A 308 -12.67 -3.11 -17.42
N GLN A 309 -12.84 -4.14 -16.60
CA GLN A 309 -13.13 -5.49 -17.06
C GLN A 309 -14.65 -5.74 -17.13
N THR A 310 -15.06 -6.60 -18.04
CA THR A 310 -16.45 -7.08 -18.18
C THR A 310 -16.53 -8.52 -17.70
N LEU A 311 -17.58 -8.83 -16.96
CA LEU A 311 -17.91 -10.18 -16.50
C LEU A 311 -19.03 -10.76 -17.38
N HIS A 312 -18.85 -11.99 -17.80
CA HIS A 312 -19.86 -12.79 -18.47
C HIS A 312 -20.31 -13.92 -17.56
N HIS A 313 -21.60 -13.93 -17.24
CA HIS A 313 -22.20 -14.96 -16.40
C HIS A 313 -23.03 -15.91 -17.25
N SER A 314 -22.84 -17.20 -17.03
CA SER A 314 -23.79 -18.24 -17.53
C SER A 314 -24.41 -18.94 -16.34
N ILE A 315 -25.72 -19.01 -16.28
CA ILE A 315 -26.43 -19.75 -15.24
C ILE A 315 -27.37 -20.76 -15.87
N THR A 316 -27.44 -21.96 -15.28
CA THR A 316 -28.26 -23.04 -15.75
C THR A 316 -29.08 -23.65 -14.61
N ILE A 317 -30.36 -23.85 -14.79
CA ILE A 317 -31.23 -24.57 -13.85
C ILE A 317 -31.07 -26.07 -14.06
N ASP A 318 -30.49 -26.76 -13.08
CA ASP A 318 -30.21 -28.20 -13.13
C ASP A 318 -31.45 -29.06 -12.86
N GLY A 319 -32.41 -28.52 -12.11
CA GLY A 319 -33.64 -29.24 -11.80
C GLY A 319 -34.45 -28.59 -10.69
N PHE A 320 -35.54 -29.25 -10.38
CA PHE A 320 -36.50 -28.88 -9.35
C PHE A 320 -36.76 -30.04 -8.41
N ALA A 321 -37.05 -29.75 -7.15
CA ALA A 321 -37.53 -30.69 -6.17
C ALA A 321 -38.60 -30.05 -5.30
N THR A 322 -39.43 -30.84 -4.68
CA THR A 322 -40.35 -30.44 -3.63
C THR A 322 -39.80 -30.94 -2.29
N ALA A 323 -39.60 -30.03 -1.33
CA ALA A 323 -39.16 -30.38 0.00
C ALA A 323 -40.33 -30.24 0.98
N ALA A 324 -40.62 -31.28 1.74
CA ALA A 324 -41.58 -31.19 2.85
C ALA A 324 -40.96 -30.33 3.95
N ILE A 325 -41.58 -29.20 4.27
CA ILE A 325 -41.19 -28.30 5.31
C ILE A 325 -41.93 -28.64 6.61
N SER A 326 -43.17 -29.02 6.51
CA SER A 326 -43.99 -29.52 7.61
C SER A 326 -44.95 -30.61 7.12
N ALA A 327 -45.73 -31.22 8.00
CA ALA A 327 -46.75 -32.21 7.61
C ALA A 327 -47.83 -31.64 6.67
N ALA A 328 -47.96 -30.33 6.57
CA ALA A 328 -48.97 -29.62 5.78
C ALA A 328 -48.42 -28.67 4.74
N SER A 329 -47.09 -28.55 4.59
CA SER A 329 -46.47 -27.54 3.74
C SER A 329 -45.26 -28.10 2.99
N GLU A 330 -45.23 -27.85 1.69
CA GLU A 330 -44.15 -28.23 0.77
C GLU A 330 -43.59 -26.96 0.11
N ALA A 331 -42.27 -26.84 0.08
CA ALA A 331 -41.58 -25.75 -0.62
C ALA A 331 -40.96 -26.28 -1.93
N ARG A 332 -41.06 -25.48 -2.98
CA ARG A 332 -40.33 -25.76 -4.22
C ARG A 332 -38.88 -25.29 -4.04
N ILE A 333 -37.97 -26.20 -4.35
CA ILE A 333 -36.52 -25.98 -4.40
C ILE A 333 -36.05 -26.11 -5.84
N PHE A 334 -35.16 -25.25 -6.30
CA PHE A 334 -34.47 -25.45 -7.55
C PHE A 334 -32.96 -25.54 -7.34
N PHE A 335 -32.32 -26.26 -8.24
CA PHE A 335 -30.87 -26.48 -8.25
C PHE A 335 -30.28 -25.78 -9.45
N PHE A 336 -29.09 -25.19 -9.30
CA PHE A 336 -28.41 -24.46 -10.35
C PHE A 336 -26.90 -24.56 -10.26
N HIS A 337 -26.26 -24.28 -11.38
CA HIS A 337 -24.83 -23.96 -11.40
C HIS A 337 -24.59 -22.71 -12.24
N SER A 338 -23.45 -22.02 -11.98
CA SER A 338 -23.05 -20.89 -12.79
C SER A 338 -21.53 -20.81 -12.96
N ASP A 339 -21.12 -20.24 -14.09
CA ASP A 339 -19.74 -19.85 -14.37
C ASP A 339 -19.69 -18.35 -14.67
N THR A 340 -18.73 -17.67 -14.06
CA THR A 340 -18.41 -16.27 -14.35
C THR A 340 -17.09 -16.22 -15.10
N ARG A 341 -17.09 -15.59 -16.28
CA ARG A 341 -15.92 -15.44 -17.15
C ARG A 341 -15.51 -14.00 -17.26
N LEU A 342 -14.24 -13.78 -17.54
CA LEU A 342 -13.65 -12.45 -17.71
C LEU A 342 -13.53 -12.12 -19.19
N GLY A 343 -13.97 -10.91 -19.56
CA GLY A 343 -13.87 -10.40 -20.92
C GLY A 343 -15.07 -10.74 -21.81
N ASP A 344 -15.22 -11.98 -22.21
CA ASP A 344 -16.29 -12.47 -23.07
C ASP A 344 -16.71 -13.91 -22.72
N GLU A 345 -17.61 -14.48 -23.49
CA GLU A 345 -18.16 -15.85 -23.29
C GLU A 345 -17.10 -16.97 -23.42
N HIS A 346 -15.94 -16.66 -23.99
CA HIS A 346 -14.80 -17.58 -24.16
C HIS A 346 -13.65 -17.27 -23.22
N GLY A 347 -13.76 -16.20 -22.43
CA GLY A 347 -12.73 -15.76 -21.50
C GLY A 347 -12.47 -16.75 -20.37
N PRO A 348 -11.41 -16.55 -19.59
CA PRO A 348 -11.10 -17.40 -18.46
C PRO A 348 -12.21 -17.36 -17.41
N ILE A 349 -12.50 -18.50 -16.81
CA ILE A 349 -13.45 -18.56 -15.69
C ILE A 349 -12.75 -17.95 -14.46
N VAL A 350 -13.43 -17.07 -13.75
CA VAL A 350 -12.95 -16.45 -12.51
C VAL A 350 -13.68 -16.97 -11.27
N LEU A 351 -14.94 -17.44 -11.44
CA LEU A 351 -15.74 -18.01 -10.38
C LEU A 351 -16.61 -19.15 -10.92
N LYS A 352 -16.64 -20.25 -10.18
CA LYS A 352 -17.58 -21.38 -10.38
C LYS A 352 -18.50 -21.49 -9.18
N VAL A 353 -19.80 -21.54 -9.45
CA VAL A 353 -20.84 -21.88 -8.48
C VAL A 353 -21.37 -23.25 -8.84
N ARG A 354 -21.37 -24.16 -7.88
CA ARG A 354 -21.84 -25.53 -8.06
C ARG A 354 -22.79 -25.90 -6.92
N ASN A 355 -23.64 -26.91 -7.16
CA ASN A 355 -24.59 -27.36 -6.16
C ASN A 355 -25.45 -26.23 -5.58
N GLY A 356 -25.70 -25.19 -6.40
CA GLY A 356 -26.54 -24.06 -6.02
C GLY A 356 -27.95 -24.55 -5.70
N GLN A 357 -28.51 -24.10 -4.60
CA GLN A 357 -29.83 -24.44 -4.12
C GLN A 357 -30.53 -23.17 -3.65
N ALA A 358 -31.73 -22.96 -4.15
CA ALA A 358 -32.61 -21.91 -3.68
C ALA A 358 -34.07 -22.42 -3.63
N GLY A 359 -34.88 -21.75 -2.85
CA GLY A 359 -36.25 -22.17 -2.63
C GLY A 359 -37.20 -21.01 -2.41
N PHE A 360 -38.49 -21.32 -2.42
CA PHE A 360 -39.58 -20.35 -2.23
C PHE A 360 -40.37 -20.72 -0.97
N PHE A 361 -40.44 -19.79 -0.04
CA PHE A 361 -40.97 -20.02 1.31
C PHE A 361 -42.01 -18.97 1.70
N THR A 362 -43.01 -19.37 2.49
CA THR A 362 -43.89 -18.44 3.17
C THR A 362 -43.19 -17.82 4.41
N ASP A 363 -43.71 -16.71 4.93
CA ASP A 363 -43.20 -16.10 6.16
C ASP A 363 -43.25 -17.07 7.33
N GLU A 364 -44.30 -17.88 7.43
CA GLU A 364 -44.46 -18.87 8.49
C GLU A 364 -43.40 -19.96 8.41
N GLU A 365 -43.08 -20.46 7.22
CA GLU A 365 -42.04 -21.46 6.99
C GLU A 365 -40.65 -20.88 7.37
N LEU A 366 -40.40 -19.61 7.06
CA LEU A 366 -39.15 -18.93 7.41
C LEU A 366 -39.04 -18.69 8.92
N LEU A 367 -40.13 -18.33 9.59
CA LEU A 367 -40.18 -18.15 11.05
C LEU A 367 -39.88 -19.46 11.80
N HIS A 368 -40.32 -20.59 11.27
CA HIS A 368 -40.09 -21.90 11.86
C HIS A 368 -38.81 -22.59 11.39
N SER A 369 -37.94 -21.87 10.72
CA SER A 369 -36.61 -22.39 10.30
C SER A 369 -35.82 -22.83 11.53
N GLY A 370 -35.33 -24.07 11.52
CA GLY A 370 -34.45 -24.60 12.59
C GLY A 370 -33.03 -24.05 12.53
N GLY A 371 -32.71 -23.22 11.53
CA GLY A 371 -31.40 -22.71 11.29
C GLY A 371 -30.39 -23.76 10.80
N VAL A 372 -29.12 -23.41 10.82
CA VAL A 372 -28.01 -24.32 10.51
C VAL A 372 -27.72 -25.22 11.69
N LEU A 373 -27.70 -26.54 11.47
CA LEU A 373 -27.47 -27.51 12.56
C LEU A 373 -26.02 -27.71 12.92
N TRP A 374 -25.09 -27.25 12.08
CA TRP A 374 -23.65 -27.40 12.28
C TRP A 374 -23.16 -26.85 13.62
N LYS A 375 -22.22 -27.54 14.22
CA LYS A 375 -21.45 -27.13 15.39
C LYS A 375 -19.98 -27.58 15.25
N PRO A 376 -19.01 -26.92 15.90
CA PRO A 376 -17.60 -27.29 15.80
C PRO A 376 -17.28 -28.74 16.17
N SER A 377 -18.08 -29.37 17.06
CA SER A 377 -17.91 -30.79 17.44
C SER A 377 -18.30 -31.79 16.33
N ASP A 378 -18.87 -31.32 15.23
CA ASP A 378 -19.20 -32.18 14.08
C ASP A 378 -17.99 -32.38 13.17
N GLU A 379 -16.93 -31.54 13.34
CA GLU A 379 -15.68 -31.67 12.63
C GLU A 379 -14.75 -32.73 13.26
N ASP A 380 -13.97 -33.41 12.44
CA ASP A 380 -12.96 -34.37 12.92
C ASP A 380 -11.72 -33.63 13.45
N ALA A 381 -11.61 -33.55 14.77
CA ALA A 381 -10.49 -32.88 15.44
C ALA A 381 -9.13 -33.48 15.08
N ALA A 382 -9.04 -34.78 14.75
CA ALA A 382 -7.80 -35.41 14.36
C ALA A 382 -7.35 -34.95 12.96
N SER A 383 -8.29 -34.84 12.02
CA SER A 383 -8.03 -34.29 10.70
C SER A 383 -7.58 -32.81 10.78
N ILE A 384 -8.22 -32.00 11.63
CA ILE A 384 -7.80 -30.61 11.84
C ILE A 384 -6.41 -30.55 12.48
N ALA A 385 -6.13 -31.41 13.47
CA ALA A 385 -4.82 -31.44 14.12
C ALA A 385 -3.69 -31.80 13.13
N ALA A 386 -3.97 -32.56 12.09
CA ALA A 386 -3.03 -32.95 11.05
C ALA A 386 -2.72 -31.81 10.05
N LEU A 387 -3.55 -30.75 9.96
CA LEU A 387 -3.29 -29.62 9.07
C LEU A 387 -2.05 -28.82 9.52
N PRO A 388 -1.22 -28.34 8.57
CA PRO A 388 -0.09 -27.48 8.90
C PRO A 388 -0.60 -26.21 9.59
N HIS A 389 0.01 -25.87 10.72
CA HIS A 389 -0.37 -24.69 11.47
C HIS A 389 0.88 -24.02 12.06
N VAL A 390 1.07 -22.73 11.73
CA VAL A 390 2.18 -21.94 12.26
C VAL A 390 1.66 -21.01 13.36
N ALA A 391 2.51 -20.78 14.36
CA ALA A 391 2.19 -19.81 15.41
C ALA A 391 2.18 -18.38 14.82
N ALA A 392 1.32 -17.54 15.40
CA ALA A 392 1.26 -16.14 15.06
C ALA A 392 2.64 -15.46 15.22
N PRO A 393 3.23 -14.85 14.17
CA PRO A 393 4.60 -14.34 14.20
C PRO A 393 4.76 -13.11 15.12
N ARG A 394 3.78 -12.20 15.12
CA ARG A 394 3.76 -10.99 15.94
C ARG A 394 2.31 -10.68 16.38
N PRO A 395 1.74 -11.50 17.26
CA PRO A 395 0.33 -11.40 17.61
C PRO A 395 0.02 -10.06 18.27
N THR A 396 -1.15 -9.49 17.92
CA THR A 396 -1.69 -8.38 18.71
C THR A 396 -1.93 -8.81 20.15
N THR A 397 -1.82 -7.87 21.08
CA THR A 397 -2.21 -8.07 22.49
C THR A 397 -3.68 -7.74 22.77
N LYS A 398 -4.38 -7.17 21.78
CA LYS A 398 -5.78 -6.81 21.89
C LYS A 398 -6.65 -8.06 21.83
N GLN A 399 -7.68 -8.09 22.66
CA GLN A 399 -8.68 -9.17 22.72
C GLN A 399 -10.05 -8.73 22.18
N THR A 400 -10.21 -7.44 21.95
CA THR A 400 -11.41 -6.81 21.37
C THR A 400 -10.98 -5.69 20.44
N LEU A 401 -11.84 -5.34 19.46
CA LEU A 401 -11.64 -4.18 18.59
C LEU A 401 -12.96 -3.40 18.50
N SER A 402 -12.86 -2.09 18.68
CA SER A 402 -13.98 -1.16 18.52
C SER A 402 -14.21 -0.81 17.04
N ARG A 403 -15.33 -0.15 16.73
CA ARG A 403 -15.60 0.37 15.38
C ARG A 403 -14.53 1.35 14.92
N ASP A 404 -14.10 2.27 15.78
CA ASP A 404 -13.09 3.28 15.44
C ASP A 404 -11.73 2.64 15.11
N GLU A 405 -11.34 1.59 15.84
CA GLU A 405 -10.14 0.82 15.55
C GLU A 405 -10.22 0.08 14.21
N LEU A 406 -11.37 -0.52 13.91
CA LEU A 406 -11.61 -1.16 12.62
C LEU A 406 -11.61 -0.13 11.47
N LEU A 407 -12.24 1.04 11.65
CA LEU A 407 -12.22 2.13 10.69
C LEU A 407 -10.79 2.67 10.47
N ALA A 408 -9.99 2.79 11.52
CA ALA A 408 -8.58 3.18 11.39
C ALA A 408 -7.82 2.19 10.49
N TRP A 409 -8.03 0.88 10.66
CA TRP A 409 -7.41 -0.11 9.79
C TRP A 409 -7.91 -0.01 8.35
N THR A 410 -9.21 0.21 8.12
CA THR A 410 -9.74 0.42 6.77
C THR A 410 -9.15 1.66 6.09
N ALA A 411 -8.80 2.67 6.88
CA ALA A 411 -8.07 3.84 6.43
C ALA A 411 -6.56 3.59 6.25
N GLY A 412 -6.08 2.39 6.64
CA GLY A 412 -4.70 1.95 6.51
C GLY A 412 -3.81 2.19 7.74
N ASP A 413 -4.38 2.51 8.90
CA ASP A 413 -3.64 2.60 10.16
C ASP A 413 -3.80 1.31 10.98
N ALA A 414 -2.98 0.30 10.62
CA ALA A 414 -2.97 -0.98 11.32
C ALA A 414 -2.47 -0.84 12.77
N PHE A 415 -1.62 0.15 13.07
CA PHE A 415 -1.17 0.40 14.44
C PHE A 415 -2.32 0.87 15.35
N ALA A 416 -3.16 1.78 14.90
CA ALA A 416 -4.32 2.21 15.67
C ALA A 416 -5.26 1.03 15.96
N CYS A 417 -5.40 0.10 15.01
CA CYS A 417 -6.24 -1.09 15.18
C CYS A 417 -5.61 -2.14 16.08
N PHE A 418 -4.39 -2.62 15.76
CA PHE A 418 -3.78 -3.80 16.39
C PHE A 418 -2.73 -3.48 17.45
N GLY A 419 -2.28 -2.22 17.57
CA GLY A 419 -1.33 -1.78 18.59
C GLY A 419 0.13 -2.04 18.27
N ALA A 420 0.95 -2.19 19.34
CA ALA A 420 2.39 -2.37 19.24
C ALA A 420 2.79 -3.56 18.37
N GLY A 421 3.82 -3.36 17.55
CA GLY A 421 4.30 -4.32 16.56
C GLY A 421 3.81 -4.04 15.12
N TYR A 422 2.82 -3.14 14.96
CA TYR A 422 2.27 -2.76 13.65
C TYR A 422 2.67 -1.35 13.20
N GLU A 423 3.68 -0.75 13.85
CA GLU A 423 4.14 0.62 13.58
C GLU A 423 4.67 0.81 12.15
N MET A 424 5.23 -0.25 11.58
CA MET A 424 5.79 -0.25 10.23
C MET A 424 4.80 -0.72 9.17
N CYS A 425 3.63 -1.23 9.58
CA CYS A 425 2.58 -1.65 8.67
C CYS A 425 1.89 -0.41 8.09
N GLN A 426 2.27 -0.05 6.88
CA GLN A 426 1.73 1.11 6.19
C GLN A 426 0.73 0.69 5.13
N THR A 427 -0.54 0.67 5.49
CA THR A 427 -1.61 1.21 4.65
C THR A 427 -2.07 0.44 3.42
N GLN A 428 -1.42 -0.62 2.95
CA GLN A 428 -1.84 -1.29 1.72
C GLN A 428 -2.52 -2.63 1.97
N VAL A 429 -2.35 -3.21 3.14
CA VAL A 429 -3.13 -4.36 3.58
C VAL A 429 -4.33 -3.85 4.36
N ARG A 430 -5.41 -3.57 3.64
CA ARG A 430 -6.66 -3.08 4.20
C ARG A 430 -7.66 -4.21 4.35
N THR A 431 -8.52 -4.12 5.35
CA THR A 431 -9.73 -4.92 5.31
C THR A 431 -10.56 -4.48 4.10
N PRO A 432 -11.19 -5.40 3.35
CA PRO A 432 -12.05 -5.02 2.23
C PRO A 432 -13.23 -4.20 2.74
N THR A 433 -13.08 -2.91 2.74
CA THR A 433 -14.11 -1.93 3.00
C THR A 433 -14.22 -1.01 1.83
N ILE A 434 -15.36 -0.43 1.65
CA ILE A 434 -15.66 0.46 0.56
C ILE A 434 -15.85 1.84 1.14
N GLU A 435 -15.07 2.77 0.63
CA GLU A 435 -15.36 4.18 0.80
C GLU A 435 -16.62 4.46 -0.02
N GLY A 436 -17.70 4.85 0.65
CA GLY A 436 -18.89 5.35 -0.04
C GLY A 436 -18.53 6.54 -0.95
N PRO A 437 -19.40 6.90 -1.91
CA PRO A 437 -19.12 7.99 -2.84
C PRO A 437 -18.78 9.26 -2.04
N ARG A 438 -17.57 9.77 -2.24
CA ARG A 438 -17.00 10.90 -1.50
C ARG A 438 -17.72 12.21 -1.75
N ASP A 439 -18.50 12.35 -2.83
CA ASP A 439 -19.04 13.62 -3.33
C ASP A 439 -20.56 13.65 -3.44
N GLY A 440 -21.29 12.74 -2.79
CA GLY A 440 -22.77 12.80 -2.72
C GLY A 440 -23.49 12.59 -4.05
N VAL A 441 -22.78 12.23 -5.11
CA VAL A 441 -23.34 11.86 -6.41
C VAL A 441 -23.00 10.42 -6.68
N ASP A 442 -23.93 9.52 -6.40
CA ASP A 442 -23.86 8.16 -6.90
C ASP A 442 -24.19 8.18 -8.41
N PRO A 443 -23.21 7.93 -9.30
CA PRO A 443 -23.46 7.86 -10.73
C PRO A 443 -24.34 6.66 -11.12
N PHE A 444 -24.65 5.76 -10.18
CA PHE A 444 -25.38 4.50 -10.38
C PHE A 444 -26.71 4.40 -9.64
N GLY A 445 -27.19 5.54 -9.09
CA GLY A 445 -28.58 5.66 -8.67
C GLY A 445 -28.91 5.07 -7.30
N ASN A 446 -28.09 5.34 -6.28
CA ASN A 446 -28.60 5.23 -4.93
C ASN A 446 -29.68 6.32 -4.74
N PRO A 447 -30.97 5.98 -4.76
CA PRO A 447 -32.06 6.98 -4.82
C PRO A 447 -32.10 7.88 -3.58
N ASP A 448 -31.45 7.47 -2.49
CA ASP A 448 -31.51 8.16 -1.21
C ASP A 448 -30.26 8.99 -0.88
N GLY A 449 -29.20 8.94 -1.71
CA GLY A 449 -27.93 9.64 -1.48
C GLY A 449 -27.21 9.22 -0.17
N ARG A 450 -27.58 8.07 0.41
CA ARG A 450 -26.97 7.57 1.65
C ARG A 450 -25.59 6.95 1.34
N ALA A 451 -24.62 7.29 2.15
CA ALA A 451 -23.31 6.64 2.09
C ALA A 451 -23.46 5.12 2.35
N ILE A 452 -22.90 4.30 1.45
CA ILE A 452 -22.86 2.85 1.62
C ILE A 452 -21.75 2.51 2.60
N ASP A 453 -22.14 2.06 3.79
CA ASP A 453 -21.22 1.53 4.79
C ASP A 453 -20.99 0.02 4.53
N PHE A 454 -19.87 -0.29 3.94
CA PHE A 454 -19.53 -1.68 3.57
C PHE A 454 -18.59 -2.36 4.59
N LEU A 455 -18.27 -1.73 5.70
CA LEU A 455 -17.68 -2.41 6.85
C LEU A 455 -18.78 -3.16 7.60
N LEU A 456 -18.86 -4.47 7.33
CA LEU A 456 -19.94 -5.37 7.79
C LEU A 456 -19.69 -5.95 9.19
N ILE A 457 -18.81 -5.31 9.96
CA ILE A 457 -18.54 -5.59 11.37
C ILE A 457 -18.43 -4.27 12.14
N ASP A 458 -19.19 -4.14 13.25
CA ASP A 458 -19.11 -2.95 14.09
C ASP A 458 -18.08 -3.08 15.21
N ARG A 459 -17.82 -4.32 15.63
CA ARG A 459 -16.85 -4.60 16.70
C ARG A 459 -16.43 -6.06 16.71
N VAL A 460 -15.24 -6.31 17.21
CA VAL A 460 -14.78 -7.63 17.62
C VAL A 460 -14.93 -7.73 19.13
N THR A 461 -15.78 -8.63 19.58
CA THR A 461 -16.09 -8.81 21.01
C THR A 461 -15.19 -9.83 21.68
N GLN A 462 -14.57 -10.71 20.88
CA GLN A 462 -13.58 -11.67 21.36
C GLN A 462 -12.58 -11.99 20.24
N LEU A 463 -11.31 -11.85 20.56
CA LEU A 463 -10.18 -12.24 19.71
C LEU A 463 -9.22 -13.05 20.56
N ASP A 464 -9.11 -14.34 20.25
CA ASP A 464 -8.21 -15.26 20.93
C ASP A 464 -7.44 -16.09 19.90
N LEU A 465 -6.18 -15.76 19.71
CA LEU A 465 -5.31 -16.40 18.69
C LEU A 465 -4.91 -17.84 19.04
N ARG A 466 -5.25 -18.32 20.24
CA ARG A 466 -4.99 -19.69 20.71
C ARG A 466 -6.25 -20.38 21.23
N GLY A 467 -7.39 -19.72 21.16
CA GLY A 467 -8.69 -20.19 21.60
C GLY A 467 -9.40 -21.06 20.58
N GLY A 468 -10.71 -21.17 20.82
CA GLY A 468 -11.62 -21.97 20.01
C GLY A 468 -11.54 -23.48 20.31
N PRO A 469 -12.41 -24.28 19.67
CA PRO A 469 -12.57 -25.69 19.98
C PRO A 469 -11.33 -26.55 19.66
N TRP A 470 -10.45 -26.05 18.78
CA TRP A 470 -9.25 -26.75 18.35
C TRP A 470 -7.96 -26.10 18.86
N GLY A 471 -8.04 -25.04 19.70
CA GLY A 471 -6.87 -24.33 20.24
C GLY A 471 -6.01 -23.61 19.20
N ARG A 472 -6.59 -23.28 18.02
CA ARG A 472 -5.85 -22.70 16.87
C ARG A 472 -6.23 -21.27 16.56
N GLY A 473 -7.25 -20.73 17.22
CA GLY A 473 -7.74 -19.38 17.12
C GLY A 473 -9.26 -19.31 17.02
N TYR A 474 -9.82 -18.24 17.59
CA TYR A 474 -11.24 -17.93 17.60
C TYR A 474 -11.43 -16.41 17.54
N LEU A 475 -12.40 -15.98 16.75
CA LEU A 475 -12.82 -14.60 16.70
C LEU A 475 -14.35 -14.51 16.69
N ARG A 476 -14.89 -13.60 17.51
CA ARG A 476 -16.30 -13.23 17.50
C ARG A 476 -16.44 -11.76 17.19
N ALA A 477 -17.17 -11.46 16.12
CA ALA A 477 -17.51 -10.10 15.71
C ALA A 477 -19.02 -9.90 15.64
N GLU A 478 -19.48 -8.66 15.73
CA GLU A 478 -20.88 -8.30 15.71
C GLU A 478 -21.13 -7.13 14.74
N LEU A 479 -22.29 -7.17 14.08
CA LEU A 479 -22.90 -6.10 13.30
C LEU A 479 -24.27 -5.78 13.87
N ASP A 480 -24.51 -4.53 14.26
CA ASP A 480 -25.82 -4.08 14.68
C ASP A 480 -26.71 -3.81 13.46
N LEU A 481 -27.88 -4.43 13.44
CA LEU A 481 -28.85 -4.32 12.36
C LEU A 481 -29.94 -3.32 12.75
N HIS A 482 -30.38 -2.54 11.77
CA HIS A 482 -31.50 -1.62 11.88
C HIS A 482 -32.11 -1.41 10.48
N GLN A 483 -33.37 -0.99 10.44
CA GLN A 483 -34.14 -0.88 9.19
C GLN A 483 -33.51 0.02 8.12
N ASP A 484 -32.61 0.94 8.51
CA ASP A 484 -31.97 1.89 7.58
C ASP A 484 -30.66 1.36 6.98
N LYS A 485 -30.30 0.08 7.19
CA LYS A 485 -29.13 -0.49 6.54
C LYS A 485 -29.31 -0.47 5.02
N TRP A 486 -28.30 0.00 4.30
CA TRP A 486 -28.33 0.27 2.87
C TRP A 486 -28.79 -0.92 2.01
N PHE A 487 -28.49 -2.15 2.42
CA PHE A 487 -28.81 -3.35 1.65
C PHE A 487 -30.28 -3.74 1.69
N TYR A 488 -31.07 -3.20 2.62
CA TYR A 488 -32.52 -3.46 2.66
C TYR A 488 -33.28 -2.66 1.62
N ALA A 489 -32.78 -1.51 1.18
CA ALA A 489 -33.47 -0.65 0.24
C ALA A 489 -33.70 -1.30 -1.13
N GLY A 490 -32.78 -2.13 -1.58
CA GLY A 490 -32.83 -2.70 -2.94
C GLY A 490 -32.96 -4.21 -3.01
N HIS A 491 -32.93 -4.95 -1.92
CA HIS A 491 -32.91 -6.42 -1.97
C HIS A 491 -33.96 -7.04 -1.06
N PHE A 492 -35.19 -7.23 -1.48
CA PHE A 492 -35.86 -6.87 -2.74
C PHE A 492 -37.00 -5.89 -2.46
N LYS A 493 -37.64 -5.32 -3.52
CA LYS A 493 -38.72 -4.33 -3.41
C LYS A 493 -39.78 -4.62 -2.36
N ASP A 494 -40.41 -5.79 -2.39
CA ASP A 494 -41.50 -6.17 -1.49
C ASP A 494 -41.08 -7.29 -0.51
N ASP A 495 -39.77 -7.55 -0.40
CA ASP A 495 -39.21 -8.61 0.42
C ASP A 495 -37.79 -8.20 0.90
N PRO A 496 -37.65 -7.15 1.71
CA PRO A 496 -36.35 -6.65 2.10
C PRO A 496 -35.60 -7.62 3.00
N CYS A 497 -34.41 -8.06 2.54
CA CYS A 497 -33.52 -8.91 3.32
C CYS A 497 -32.05 -8.67 2.91
N MET A 498 -31.10 -8.94 3.79
CA MET A 498 -29.68 -8.86 3.49
C MET A 498 -29.27 -9.99 2.54
N PRO A 499 -28.58 -9.71 1.40
CA PRO A 499 -28.06 -10.75 0.55
C PRO A 499 -27.13 -11.72 1.29
N GLY A 500 -27.27 -13.02 1.02
CA GLY A 500 -26.36 -14.04 1.55
C GLY A 500 -24.90 -13.83 1.12
N THR A 501 -24.71 -13.27 -0.06
CA THR A 501 -23.39 -12.88 -0.63
C THR A 501 -22.74 -11.73 0.13
N VAL A 502 -23.53 -10.75 0.60
CA VAL A 502 -23.08 -9.65 1.48
C VAL A 502 -22.77 -10.19 2.88
N MET A 503 -23.56 -11.14 3.43
CA MET A 503 -23.19 -11.83 4.67
C MET A 503 -21.85 -12.57 4.52
N PHE A 504 -21.62 -13.25 3.39
CA PHE A 504 -20.35 -13.92 3.11
C PHE A 504 -19.19 -12.92 3.00
N GLN A 505 -19.40 -11.73 2.40
CA GLN A 505 -18.39 -10.68 2.41
C GLN A 505 -18.00 -10.25 3.82
N GLY A 506 -18.96 -10.16 4.75
CA GLY A 506 -18.71 -9.96 6.17
C GLY A 506 -17.84 -11.08 6.77
N CYS A 507 -18.10 -12.34 6.40
CA CYS A 507 -17.26 -13.48 6.80
C CYS A 507 -15.81 -13.31 6.33
N LEU A 508 -15.58 -12.81 5.11
CA LEU A 508 -14.23 -12.57 4.60
C LEU A 508 -13.54 -11.41 5.34
N GLN A 509 -14.28 -10.37 5.75
CA GLN A 509 -13.74 -9.28 6.57
C GLN A 509 -13.32 -9.79 7.96
N VAL A 510 -14.12 -10.66 8.58
CA VAL A 510 -13.78 -11.32 9.85
C VAL A 510 -12.53 -12.20 9.70
N ALA A 511 -12.43 -12.96 8.59
CA ALA A 511 -11.26 -13.78 8.29
C ALA A 511 -10.00 -12.93 8.06
N ALA A 512 -10.11 -11.81 7.34
CA ALA A 512 -9.02 -10.86 7.16
C ALA A 512 -8.55 -10.26 8.49
N THR A 513 -9.50 -9.89 9.37
CA THR A 513 -9.19 -9.37 10.71
C THR A 513 -8.45 -10.41 11.55
N MET A 514 -8.89 -11.66 11.54
CA MET A 514 -8.21 -12.75 12.24
C MET A 514 -6.79 -12.97 11.73
N LEU A 515 -6.60 -13.04 10.41
CA LEU A 515 -5.29 -13.25 9.81
C LEU A 515 -4.36 -12.07 10.08
N ALA A 516 -4.86 -10.83 9.97
CA ALA A 516 -4.09 -9.63 10.29
C ALA A 516 -3.65 -9.58 11.77
N ALA A 517 -4.53 -9.97 12.70
CA ALA A 517 -4.25 -9.98 14.14
C ALA A 517 -3.11 -10.92 14.55
N THR A 518 -2.75 -11.91 13.71
CA THR A 518 -1.59 -12.78 13.94
C THR A 518 -0.25 -12.09 13.73
N GLY A 519 -0.24 -10.89 13.14
CA GLY A 519 0.97 -10.13 12.81
C GLY A 519 1.62 -10.51 11.48
N VAL A 520 0.95 -11.27 10.63
CA VAL A 520 1.46 -11.57 9.27
C VAL A 520 1.56 -10.32 8.40
N ILE A 521 0.79 -9.27 8.74
CA ILE A 521 0.86 -7.98 8.07
C ILE A 521 1.84 -7.00 8.75
N ALA A 522 2.45 -7.38 9.87
CA ALA A 522 3.40 -6.53 10.59
C ALA A 522 4.80 -6.61 9.92
N GLY A 523 5.35 -5.47 9.52
CA GLY A 523 6.68 -5.38 8.88
C GLY A 523 6.62 -5.18 7.37
N ASP A 524 7.40 -5.93 6.62
CA ASP A 524 7.66 -5.68 5.18
C ASP A 524 6.60 -6.29 4.23
N VAL A 525 5.37 -6.49 4.69
CA VAL A 525 4.27 -7.07 3.90
C VAL A 525 3.29 -6.03 3.31
N ASP A 526 3.63 -4.75 3.39
CA ASP A 526 2.86 -3.72 2.69
C ASP A 526 2.74 -4.04 1.20
N GLY A 527 1.55 -3.80 0.63
CA GLY A 527 1.27 -4.13 -0.78
C GLY A 527 0.84 -5.58 -1.00
N PHE A 528 0.34 -6.24 0.03
CA PHE A 528 -0.45 -7.45 -0.09
C PHE A 528 -1.93 -7.11 0.05
N ARG A 529 -2.79 -7.97 -0.50
CA ARG A 529 -4.24 -7.91 -0.34
C ARG A 529 -4.78 -9.27 0.09
N PHE A 530 -5.96 -9.25 0.67
CA PHE A 530 -6.66 -10.48 1.01
C PHE A 530 -7.52 -10.95 -0.17
N GLU A 531 -7.34 -12.21 -0.57
CA GLU A 531 -8.19 -12.86 -1.58
C GLU A 531 -8.57 -14.27 -1.14
N PRO A 532 -9.75 -14.79 -1.58
CA PRO A 532 -10.02 -16.21 -1.49
C PRO A 532 -8.93 -17.02 -2.20
N LYS A 533 -8.53 -18.16 -1.63
CA LYS A 533 -7.55 -19.05 -2.26
C LYS A 533 -8.11 -19.63 -3.55
N LEU A 534 -7.34 -19.52 -4.62
CA LEU A 534 -7.74 -20.03 -5.93
C LEU A 534 -7.80 -21.56 -5.95
N ASP A 535 -8.70 -22.10 -6.77
CA ASP A 535 -8.92 -23.53 -7.00
C ASP A 535 -9.24 -24.34 -5.73
N GLN A 536 -9.77 -23.68 -4.72
CA GLN A 536 -10.25 -24.30 -3.49
C GLN A 536 -11.75 -24.08 -3.35
N MET A 537 -12.44 -25.18 -3.06
CA MET A 537 -13.90 -25.15 -2.88
C MET A 537 -14.23 -24.72 -1.45
N MET A 538 -15.10 -23.73 -1.32
CA MET A 538 -15.73 -23.29 -0.09
C MET A 538 -17.23 -23.60 -0.17
N ARG A 539 -17.84 -23.96 0.95
CA ARG A 539 -19.26 -24.36 0.97
C ARG A 539 -20.06 -23.41 1.84
N LEU A 540 -21.12 -22.87 1.29
CA LEU A 540 -22.09 -22.02 1.97
C LEU A 540 -23.40 -22.79 2.20
N ARG A 541 -23.95 -22.64 3.42
CA ARG A 541 -25.26 -23.17 3.79
C ARG A 541 -26.07 -22.11 4.51
N CYS A 542 -27.18 -21.69 3.92
CA CYS A 542 -28.07 -20.65 4.43
C CYS A 542 -29.37 -21.29 4.97
N ARG A 543 -29.78 -20.95 6.19
CA ARG A 543 -31.01 -21.46 6.81
C ARG A 543 -31.72 -20.41 7.64
N GLY A 544 -31.38 -19.15 7.44
CA GLY A 544 -32.00 -18.01 8.10
C GLY A 544 -31.83 -16.76 7.26
N GLN A 545 -32.36 -15.65 7.74
CA GLN A 545 -32.38 -14.38 7.05
C GLN A 545 -32.09 -13.23 8.02
N ALA A 546 -31.57 -12.11 7.52
CA ALA A 546 -31.53 -10.83 8.21
C ALA A 546 -32.50 -9.89 7.50
N VAL A 547 -33.51 -9.39 8.23
CA VAL A 547 -34.59 -8.53 7.73
C VAL A 547 -34.59 -7.20 8.49
N PRO A 548 -35.32 -6.15 8.06
CA PRO A 548 -35.32 -4.84 8.70
C PRO A 548 -35.66 -4.83 10.19
N SER A 549 -36.37 -5.84 10.66
CA SER A 549 -36.70 -6.02 12.09
C SER A 549 -35.61 -6.70 12.92
N SER A 550 -34.60 -7.28 12.25
CA SER A 550 -33.45 -7.90 12.94
C SER A 550 -32.60 -6.87 13.65
N LYS A 551 -31.98 -7.27 14.76
CA LYS A 551 -31.23 -6.36 15.65
C LYS A 551 -29.73 -6.58 15.60
N ARG A 552 -29.29 -7.84 15.50
CA ARG A 552 -27.88 -8.17 15.60
C ARG A 552 -27.50 -9.38 14.76
N MET A 553 -26.39 -9.23 14.06
CA MET A 553 -25.70 -10.33 13.41
C MET A 553 -24.39 -10.59 14.15
N THR A 554 -24.11 -11.85 14.42
CA THR A 554 -22.87 -12.31 15.10
C THR A 554 -22.14 -13.24 14.17
N TYR A 555 -20.85 -12.99 13.98
CA TYR A 555 -19.92 -13.87 13.26
C TYR A 555 -19.04 -14.60 14.28
N GLU A 556 -18.93 -15.90 14.17
CA GLU A 556 -18.01 -16.74 14.94
C GLU A 556 -17.07 -17.47 13.99
N LEU A 557 -15.78 -17.15 14.05
CA LEU A 557 -14.74 -17.76 13.23
C LEU A 557 -13.95 -18.78 14.04
N PHE A 558 -13.81 -19.96 13.48
CA PHE A 558 -13.08 -21.08 14.06
C PHE A 558 -11.89 -21.45 13.19
N VAL A 559 -10.68 -21.21 13.64
CA VAL A 559 -9.45 -21.45 12.87
C VAL A 559 -9.15 -22.94 12.78
N LYS A 560 -9.07 -23.48 11.56
CA LYS A 560 -8.58 -24.84 11.27
C LYS A 560 -7.06 -24.85 11.07
N SER A 561 -6.52 -23.88 10.31
CA SER A 561 -5.07 -23.74 10.13
C SER A 561 -4.68 -22.33 9.70
N ILE A 562 -3.44 -21.96 10.03
CA ILE A 562 -2.73 -20.82 9.45
C ILE A 562 -1.43 -21.41 8.89
N SER A 563 -1.13 -21.15 7.62
CA SER A 563 0.06 -21.70 6.95
C SER A 563 0.62 -20.72 5.91
N GLY A 564 1.76 -21.05 5.31
CA GLY A 564 2.43 -20.21 4.34
C GLY A 564 3.34 -19.14 4.99
N GLU A 565 4.61 -19.10 4.55
CA GLU A 565 5.59 -18.11 5.05
C GLU A 565 5.55 -16.81 4.26
N ARG A 566 5.43 -16.88 2.94
CA ARG A 566 5.44 -15.71 2.04
C ARG A 566 4.06 -15.19 1.73
N GLU A 567 3.13 -16.08 1.47
CA GLU A 567 1.72 -15.78 1.23
C GLU A 567 0.89 -16.49 2.30
N PRO A 568 0.77 -15.90 3.49
CA PRO A 568 0.03 -16.49 4.59
C PRO A 568 -1.43 -16.76 4.22
N GLU A 569 -1.92 -17.92 4.60
CA GLU A 569 -3.31 -18.32 4.39
C GLU A 569 -3.95 -18.75 5.71
N LEU A 570 -5.22 -18.39 5.86
CA LEU A 570 -6.10 -18.80 6.95
C LEU A 570 -7.15 -19.74 6.39
N ARG A 571 -7.26 -20.95 6.95
CA ARG A 571 -8.37 -21.87 6.71
C ARG A 571 -9.24 -21.91 7.97
N CYS A 572 -10.54 -21.66 7.80
CA CYS A 572 -11.49 -21.55 8.91
C CYS A 572 -12.90 -21.95 8.51
N ASP A 573 -13.73 -22.23 9.50
CA ASP A 573 -15.19 -22.23 9.38
C ASP A 573 -15.75 -20.97 10.03
N ILE A 574 -16.85 -20.44 9.47
CA ILE A 574 -17.49 -19.24 10.01
C ILE A 574 -18.99 -19.52 10.13
N LEU A 575 -19.51 -19.29 11.33
CA LEU A 575 -20.93 -19.38 11.63
C LEU A 575 -21.48 -17.96 11.81
N VAL A 576 -22.57 -17.65 11.09
CA VAL A 576 -23.29 -16.39 11.24
C VAL A 576 -24.63 -16.65 11.93
N THR A 577 -24.88 -15.92 12.99
CA THR A 577 -26.11 -15.99 13.78
C THR A 577 -26.83 -14.64 13.71
N VAL A 578 -28.13 -14.65 13.39
CA VAL A 578 -28.99 -13.45 13.38
C VAL A 578 -30.01 -13.60 14.49
N ASP A 579 -30.02 -12.69 15.47
CA ASP A 579 -30.92 -12.66 16.64
C ASP A 579 -31.05 -14.03 17.34
N GLY A 580 -29.95 -14.79 17.41
CA GLY A 580 -29.91 -16.11 18.05
C GLY A 580 -30.15 -17.31 17.11
N LEU A 581 -30.61 -17.09 15.86
CA LEU A 581 -30.75 -18.14 14.88
C LEU A 581 -29.48 -18.29 14.06
N LYS A 582 -28.92 -19.51 13.97
CA LYS A 582 -27.78 -19.83 13.12
C LYS A 582 -28.21 -19.74 11.65
N SER A 583 -27.90 -18.65 10.99
CA SER A 583 -28.46 -18.30 9.67
C SER A 583 -27.57 -18.73 8.49
N LEU A 584 -26.24 -18.65 8.63
CA LEU A 584 -25.28 -19.01 7.59
C LEU A 584 -24.10 -19.75 8.20
N HIS A 585 -23.67 -20.84 7.53
CA HIS A 585 -22.40 -21.52 7.79
C HIS A 585 -21.56 -21.53 6.53
N CYS A 586 -20.35 -21.00 6.64
CA CYS A 586 -19.32 -21.05 5.60
C CYS A 586 -18.25 -22.05 6.04
N ALA A 587 -18.19 -23.21 5.34
CA ALA A 587 -17.23 -24.25 5.63
C ALA A 587 -16.00 -24.11 4.72
N ASP A 588 -14.83 -24.40 5.30
CA ASP A 588 -13.53 -24.42 4.61
C ASP A 588 -13.23 -23.11 3.85
N VAL A 589 -13.56 -21.98 4.46
CA VAL A 589 -13.16 -20.66 3.95
C VAL A 589 -11.65 -20.58 4.03
N ILE A 590 -11.00 -20.34 2.88
CA ILE A 590 -9.56 -20.12 2.81
C ILE A 590 -9.31 -18.73 2.26
N LEU A 591 -8.82 -17.86 3.13
CA LEU A 591 -8.39 -16.52 2.79
C LEU A 591 -6.87 -16.46 2.76
N LYS A 592 -6.33 -15.88 1.71
CA LYS A 592 -4.89 -15.79 1.46
C LYS A 592 -4.46 -14.33 1.37
N LEU A 593 -3.28 -14.04 1.89
CA LEU A 593 -2.60 -12.78 1.67
C LEU A 593 -1.73 -12.92 0.43
N VAL A 594 -2.11 -12.24 -0.67
CA VAL A 594 -1.41 -12.31 -1.97
C VAL A 594 -0.72 -11.01 -2.29
N ALA A 595 0.41 -11.10 -3.00
CA ALA A 595 1.13 -9.91 -3.42
C ALA A 595 0.27 -9.00 -4.28
N ASP A 596 0.26 -7.71 -3.95
CA ASP A 596 -0.38 -6.67 -4.75
C ASP A 596 0.60 -5.55 -5.04
N TYR A 597 0.50 -5.00 -6.23
CA TYR A 597 1.35 -3.91 -6.68
C TYR A 597 0.46 -2.72 -7.00
N PRO A 598 0.65 -1.56 -6.34
CA PRO A 598 -0.23 -0.40 -6.48
C PRO A 598 -0.48 0.01 -7.93
N LEU A 599 0.51 -0.15 -8.81
CA LEU A 599 0.37 0.18 -10.23
C LEU A 599 -0.72 -0.65 -10.92
N SER A 600 -0.98 -1.87 -10.49
CA SER A 600 -1.98 -2.75 -11.11
C SER A 600 -3.40 -2.20 -10.97
N THR A 601 -3.68 -1.45 -9.89
CA THR A 601 -5.00 -0.88 -9.58
C THR A 601 -5.11 0.61 -9.93
N ARG A 602 -3.98 1.29 -10.23
CA ARG A 602 -3.90 2.72 -10.55
C ARG A 602 -4.11 2.96 -12.06
N ALA A 603 -5.37 2.96 -12.49
CA ALA A 603 -5.73 3.21 -13.90
C ALA A 603 -5.26 4.59 -14.42
N ASP A 604 -5.24 5.60 -13.55
CA ASP A 604 -4.72 6.93 -13.81
C ASP A 604 -3.24 6.91 -14.19
N LEU A 605 -2.40 6.22 -13.42
CA LEU A 605 -0.97 6.09 -13.70
C LEU A 605 -0.70 5.22 -14.94
N ARG A 606 -1.50 4.16 -15.16
CA ARG A 606 -1.41 3.35 -16.38
C ARG A 606 -1.72 4.17 -17.62
N GLY A 607 -2.77 4.98 -17.60
CA GLY A 607 -3.13 5.85 -18.70
C GLY A 607 -2.07 6.92 -19.00
N VAL A 608 -1.39 7.43 -17.97
CA VAL A 608 -0.21 8.31 -18.14
C VAL A 608 0.95 7.55 -18.75
N ALA A 609 1.24 6.35 -18.24
CA ALA A 609 2.32 5.50 -18.74
C ALA A 609 2.13 5.15 -20.21
N GLU A 610 0.94 4.70 -20.61
CA GLU A 610 0.60 4.41 -22.00
C GLU A 610 0.78 5.65 -22.91
N LYS A 611 0.41 6.82 -22.42
CA LYS A 611 0.54 8.07 -23.16
C LYS A 611 2.02 8.49 -23.33
N LEU A 612 2.84 8.31 -22.30
CA LEU A 612 4.27 8.63 -22.34
C LEU A 612 5.02 7.61 -23.20
N ASP A 613 4.78 6.31 -23.00
CA ASP A 613 5.38 5.24 -23.80
C ASP A 613 4.95 5.33 -25.28
N GLY A 614 3.71 5.76 -25.55
CA GLY A 614 3.22 5.97 -26.92
C GLY A 614 3.85 7.17 -27.65
N ARG A 615 4.36 8.17 -26.91
CA ARG A 615 5.15 9.27 -27.48
C ARG A 615 6.57 8.83 -27.82
N ASP A 616 7.12 7.92 -27.02
CA ASP A 616 8.49 7.43 -27.12
C ASP A 616 8.60 6.15 -27.97
N ALA A 617 7.52 5.74 -28.65
CA ALA A 617 7.58 4.70 -29.72
C ALA A 617 8.44 5.15 -30.93
N ILE A 618 9.44 5.98 -30.68
CA ILE A 618 10.61 6.14 -31.51
C ILE A 618 11.32 4.79 -31.49
N ALA A 619 11.51 4.21 -32.67
CA ALA A 619 12.17 2.93 -32.90
C ALA A 619 13.35 2.71 -31.95
N PRO A 620 13.54 1.48 -31.42
CA PRO A 620 14.61 1.19 -30.47
C PRO A 620 15.91 1.72 -31.03
N ARG A 621 16.44 2.80 -30.45
CA ARG A 621 17.74 3.33 -30.79
C ARG A 621 18.77 2.31 -30.31
N THR A 622 19.30 1.54 -31.23
CA THR A 622 20.50 0.74 -30.99
C THR A 622 21.61 1.69 -30.61
N LEU A 623 22.02 1.65 -29.32
CA LEU A 623 23.19 2.41 -28.90
C LEU A 623 24.40 1.91 -29.66
N THR A 624 25.08 2.79 -30.38
CA THR A 624 26.14 2.49 -31.37
C THR A 624 27.50 2.16 -30.75
N ASP A 625 27.58 1.81 -29.48
CA ASP A 625 28.83 1.47 -28.78
C ASP A 625 29.07 -0.04 -28.69
N GLY A 626 28.85 -0.78 -29.78
CA GLY A 626 29.38 -2.12 -29.95
C GLY A 626 29.04 -3.20 -28.94
N ASN A 627 28.29 -2.92 -27.89
CA ASN A 627 27.90 -3.89 -26.88
C ASN A 627 26.48 -3.63 -26.38
N VAL A 628 25.59 -4.52 -26.80
CA VAL A 628 24.32 -4.92 -26.19
C VAL A 628 23.07 -4.11 -26.53
N ASN A 629 22.16 -4.81 -27.18
CA ASN A 629 20.72 -4.62 -27.26
C ASN A 629 20.05 -4.44 -25.88
N THR A 630 20.32 -3.35 -25.16
CA THR A 630 19.54 -3.00 -23.98
C THR A 630 18.38 -2.13 -24.47
N PRO A 631 17.14 -2.57 -24.34
CA PRO A 631 15.99 -1.73 -24.71
C PRO A 631 16.02 -0.48 -23.85
N VAL A 632 15.88 0.69 -24.48
CA VAL A 632 15.56 1.94 -23.81
C VAL A 632 14.26 1.72 -23.04
N THR A 633 14.25 2.03 -21.73
CA THR A 633 13.09 1.75 -20.88
C THR A 633 12.21 2.98 -20.77
N GLY A 634 10.92 2.82 -21.14
CA GLY A 634 9.90 3.84 -21.00
C GLY A 634 9.39 4.01 -19.58
N PHE A 635 8.41 4.91 -19.42
CA PHE A 635 7.83 5.27 -18.13
C PHE A 635 7.19 4.06 -17.41
N THR A 636 6.53 3.14 -18.12
CA THR A 636 5.93 1.93 -17.52
C THR A 636 6.99 1.08 -16.80
N SER A 637 8.17 0.89 -17.41
CA SER A 637 9.26 0.15 -16.76
C SER A 637 9.81 0.92 -15.55
N LEU A 638 10.01 2.23 -15.68
CA LEU A 638 10.53 3.06 -14.60
C LEU A 638 9.60 3.10 -13.40
N ILE A 639 8.31 3.35 -13.59
CA ILE A 639 7.35 3.38 -12.49
C ILE A 639 7.19 2.00 -11.83
N SER A 640 7.44 0.92 -12.58
CA SER A 640 7.44 -0.43 -12.02
C SER A 640 8.61 -0.67 -11.06
N THR A 641 9.71 0.08 -11.16
CA THR A 641 10.79 0.03 -10.15
C THR A 641 10.31 0.52 -8.79
N GLY A 642 9.35 1.43 -8.75
CA GLY A 642 8.75 1.97 -7.52
C GLY A 642 7.59 1.11 -7.02
N ILE A 643 6.50 1.05 -7.78
CA ILE A 643 5.19 0.56 -7.30
C ILE A 643 4.57 -0.55 -8.14
N GLY A 644 5.25 -1.02 -9.21
CA GLY A 644 4.81 -2.12 -10.06
C GLY A 644 5.53 -3.43 -9.77
N ARG A 645 5.30 -4.44 -10.62
CA ARG A 645 5.99 -5.73 -10.55
C ARG A 645 7.48 -5.54 -10.86
N PRO A 646 8.40 -6.09 -10.04
CA PRO A 646 9.83 -5.96 -10.29
C PRO A 646 10.29 -6.52 -11.63
N GLY A 647 9.71 -7.65 -12.06
CA GLY A 647 9.99 -8.25 -13.38
C GLY A 647 9.61 -7.35 -14.54
N ALA A 648 8.56 -6.52 -14.40
CA ALA A 648 8.20 -5.53 -15.43
C ALA A 648 9.23 -4.39 -15.55
N ALA A 649 9.99 -4.12 -14.48
CA ALA A 649 11.07 -3.14 -14.50
C ALA A 649 12.34 -3.69 -15.15
N PHE A 650 12.73 -4.93 -14.79
CA PHE A 650 13.95 -5.60 -15.28
C PHE A 650 13.63 -7.07 -15.62
N PRO A 651 13.02 -7.32 -16.81
CA PRO A 651 12.61 -8.66 -17.22
C PRO A 651 13.76 -9.67 -17.23
N GLY A 652 13.49 -10.89 -16.74
CA GLY A 652 14.46 -11.97 -16.62
C GLY A 652 15.40 -11.84 -15.41
N LEU A 653 15.68 -10.63 -14.94
CA LEU A 653 16.55 -10.40 -13.78
C LEU A 653 15.76 -10.32 -12.45
N TYR A 654 14.60 -9.67 -12.47
CA TYR A 654 13.81 -9.39 -11.27
C TYR A 654 12.47 -10.14 -11.21
N ASP A 655 12.13 -11.00 -12.17
CA ASP A 655 10.91 -11.82 -12.19
C ASP A 655 10.74 -12.65 -10.91
N VAL A 656 11.85 -13.05 -10.29
CA VAL A 656 11.86 -13.81 -9.03
C VAL A 656 11.26 -13.06 -7.83
N TYR A 657 11.04 -11.76 -7.95
CA TYR A 657 10.41 -10.93 -6.91
C TYR A 657 8.94 -10.61 -7.21
N ASP A 658 8.40 -11.09 -8.34
CA ASP A 658 6.99 -10.89 -8.70
C ASP A 658 6.04 -11.68 -7.79
N ASP A 659 6.58 -12.67 -7.05
CA ASP A 659 5.89 -13.40 -5.99
C ASP A 659 5.69 -12.59 -4.70
N GLY A 660 6.08 -11.32 -4.67
CA GLY A 660 6.01 -10.49 -3.48
C GLY A 660 7.22 -10.57 -2.56
N SER A 661 8.29 -11.27 -2.96
CA SER A 661 9.54 -11.25 -2.19
C SER A 661 10.10 -9.84 -2.05
N PRO A 662 10.64 -9.47 -0.86
CA PRO A 662 11.19 -8.13 -0.62
C PRO A 662 12.35 -7.82 -1.57
N VAL A 663 12.32 -6.62 -2.14
CA VAL A 663 13.37 -6.09 -3.02
C VAL A 663 13.47 -4.57 -2.81
N ALA A 664 14.67 -4.01 -2.92
CA ALA A 664 14.85 -2.56 -2.86
C ALA A 664 14.10 -1.87 -4.02
N ARG A 665 13.39 -0.80 -3.69
CA ARG A 665 12.53 -0.05 -4.59
C ARG A 665 13.03 1.36 -4.83
N MET A 666 12.65 1.94 -5.97
CA MET A 666 12.76 3.37 -6.22
C MET A 666 11.57 4.11 -5.61
N PRO A 667 11.66 5.44 -5.42
CA PRO A 667 10.51 6.22 -4.99
C PRO A 667 9.32 6.07 -5.93
N GLY A 668 8.11 6.01 -5.37
CA GLY A 668 6.86 6.05 -6.10
C GLY A 668 6.27 7.46 -6.17
N PRO A 669 5.19 7.67 -6.94
CA PRO A 669 4.50 8.96 -6.97
C PRO A 669 3.98 9.38 -5.57
N PRO A 670 3.98 10.70 -5.26
CA PRO A 670 4.33 11.81 -6.12
C PRO A 670 5.84 12.15 -6.16
N TYR A 671 6.71 11.30 -5.63
CA TYR A 671 8.15 11.56 -5.48
C TYR A 671 9.02 10.78 -6.48
N HIS A 672 8.45 10.40 -7.62
CA HIS A 672 9.12 9.74 -8.73
C HIS A 672 9.44 10.76 -9.83
N PHE A 673 10.73 10.94 -10.16
CA PHE A 673 11.23 12.00 -11.05
C PHE A 673 12.05 11.45 -12.21
N MET A 674 11.60 10.35 -12.82
CA MET A 674 12.17 9.78 -14.03
C MET A 674 11.07 9.53 -15.04
N SER A 675 11.25 9.99 -16.30
CA SER A 675 10.28 9.78 -17.37
C SER A 675 10.72 8.74 -18.38
N ASN A 676 12.03 8.70 -18.68
CA ASN A 676 12.61 7.80 -19.69
C ASN A 676 14.10 7.58 -19.43
N VAL A 677 14.61 6.37 -19.72
CA VAL A 677 16.06 6.12 -19.83
C VAL A 677 16.44 6.22 -21.29
N GLU A 678 17.12 7.31 -21.67
CA GLU A 678 17.49 7.59 -23.05
C GLU A 678 18.67 6.75 -23.54
N ALA A 679 19.61 6.44 -22.63
CA ALA A 679 20.82 5.70 -22.97
C ALA A 679 21.38 4.95 -21.75
N VAL A 680 21.93 3.77 -22.00
CA VAL A 680 22.76 3.00 -21.07
C VAL A 680 24.02 2.53 -21.80
N SER A 681 25.18 2.61 -21.14
CA SER A 681 26.44 2.09 -21.70
C SER A 681 27.31 1.47 -20.61
N GLY A 682 28.33 0.68 -21.02
CA GLY A 682 29.22 -0.03 -20.10
C GLY A 682 28.74 -1.46 -19.80
N PRO A 683 29.01 -2.01 -18.61
CA PRO A 683 28.65 -3.38 -18.21
C PRO A 683 27.15 -3.68 -18.40
N ARG A 684 26.85 -4.92 -18.76
CA ARG A 684 25.48 -5.38 -19.06
C ARG A 684 24.57 -5.38 -17.84
N MET A 685 23.25 -5.46 -18.10
CA MET A 685 22.23 -5.69 -17.06
C MET A 685 22.57 -6.96 -16.26
N GLY A 686 22.48 -6.85 -14.92
CA GLY A 686 22.80 -7.95 -14.02
C GLY A 686 24.30 -8.24 -13.85
N SER A 687 25.21 -7.40 -14.36
CA SER A 687 26.67 -7.64 -14.29
C SER A 687 27.15 -7.97 -12.87
N LEU A 688 26.74 -7.22 -11.87
CA LEU A 688 27.12 -7.50 -10.47
C LEU A 688 26.56 -8.82 -9.96
N HIS A 689 25.31 -9.15 -10.32
CA HIS A 689 24.69 -10.46 -9.99
C HIS A 689 25.48 -11.62 -10.59
N HIS A 690 26.04 -11.44 -11.78
CA HIS A 690 26.86 -12.47 -12.45
C HIS A 690 28.33 -12.46 -12.00
N GLY A 691 28.70 -11.66 -10.99
CA GLY A 691 30.05 -11.58 -10.47
C GLY A 691 31.01 -10.74 -11.32
N GLU A 692 30.48 -9.96 -12.26
CA GLU A 692 31.26 -9.03 -13.10
C GLU A 692 31.45 -7.69 -12.38
N ASN A 693 32.52 -6.95 -12.73
CA ASN A 693 32.68 -5.60 -12.18
C ASN A 693 31.71 -4.62 -12.86
N PRO A 694 30.76 -4.00 -12.12
CA PRO A 694 29.78 -3.09 -12.71
C PRO A 694 30.31 -1.66 -12.88
N ALA A 695 31.52 -1.34 -12.44
CA ALA A 695 32.07 0.01 -12.55
C ALA A 695 32.20 0.43 -14.01
N GLY A 696 31.87 1.70 -14.28
CA GLY A 696 31.83 2.25 -15.65
C GLY A 696 30.44 2.12 -16.30
N THR A 697 29.45 1.51 -15.65
CA THR A 697 28.05 1.57 -16.13
C THR A 697 27.53 2.99 -16.04
N LYS A 698 26.96 3.49 -17.16
CA LYS A 698 26.42 4.85 -17.28
C LYS A 698 24.99 4.81 -17.78
N ALA A 699 24.18 5.78 -17.33
CA ALA A 699 22.84 6.01 -17.85
C ALA A 699 22.59 7.49 -18.07
N SER A 700 21.82 7.80 -19.11
CA SER A 700 21.20 9.11 -19.32
C SER A 700 19.70 8.96 -19.09
N VAL A 701 19.20 9.62 -18.06
CA VAL A 701 17.81 9.51 -17.63
C VAL A 701 17.14 10.87 -17.73
N ARG A 702 16.05 10.92 -18.47
CA ARG A 702 15.26 12.13 -18.69
C ARG A 702 14.14 12.22 -17.68
N TYR A 703 13.91 13.44 -17.23
CA TYR A 703 12.70 13.83 -16.49
C TYR A 703 11.97 14.95 -17.25
N ASP A 704 10.78 14.65 -17.77
CA ASP A 704 9.89 15.65 -18.33
C ASP A 704 9.24 16.42 -17.18
N VAL A 705 9.60 17.69 -17.05
CA VAL A 705 9.17 18.54 -15.95
C VAL A 705 7.78 19.13 -16.27
N PRO A 706 6.70 18.71 -15.57
CA PRO A 706 5.39 19.32 -15.80
C PRO A 706 5.41 20.78 -15.34
N ALA A 707 4.94 21.70 -16.17
CA ALA A 707 4.88 23.12 -15.83
C ALA A 707 3.90 23.43 -14.67
N ASP A 708 2.94 22.54 -14.45
CA ASP A 708 1.96 22.56 -13.35
C ASP A 708 2.28 21.56 -12.24
N ALA A 709 3.54 21.08 -12.13
CA ALA A 709 3.94 20.18 -11.09
C ALA A 709 3.71 20.78 -9.70
N TRP A 710 3.22 19.95 -8.78
CA TRP A 710 2.84 20.35 -7.43
C TRP A 710 3.93 21.13 -6.67
N TYR A 711 5.20 20.81 -6.90
CA TYR A 711 6.32 21.46 -6.24
C TYR A 711 6.66 22.86 -6.78
N PHE A 712 6.02 23.32 -7.86
CA PHE A 712 6.10 24.70 -8.34
C PHE A 712 5.04 25.62 -7.73
N ASP A 713 4.07 25.06 -7.01
CA ASP A 713 3.06 25.85 -6.32
C ASP A 713 3.67 26.53 -5.09
N GLU A 714 3.56 27.83 -4.98
CA GLU A 714 4.02 28.59 -3.83
C GLU A 714 3.31 28.15 -2.54
N ALA A 715 2.05 27.72 -2.62
CA ALA A 715 1.31 27.17 -1.50
C ALA A 715 1.86 25.83 -1.02
N GLN A 716 2.65 25.14 -1.85
CA GLN A 716 3.31 23.87 -1.54
C GLN A 716 4.78 24.04 -1.10
N GLY A 717 5.25 25.27 -0.94
CA GLY A 717 6.60 25.58 -0.46
C GLY A 717 7.58 26.04 -1.54
N SER A 718 7.15 26.18 -2.80
CA SER A 718 7.98 26.78 -3.85
C SER A 718 8.20 28.28 -3.58
N GLN A 719 9.39 28.76 -3.85
CA GLN A 719 9.71 30.19 -3.79
C GLN A 719 9.91 30.72 -5.21
N GLY A 720 9.06 31.66 -5.61
CA GLY A 720 9.10 32.26 -6.94
C GLY A 720 8.89 31.30 -8.11
N GLY A 721 8.22 30.16 -7.87
CA GLY A 721 7.93 29.16 -8.93
C GLY A 721 9.16 28.36 -9.39
N HIS A 722 10.20 28.27 -8.60
CA HIS A 722 11.39 27.47 -8.88
C HIS A 722 11.33 26.10 -8.20
N MET A 723 12.03 25.11 -8.77
CA MET A 723 12.12 23.76 -8.22
C MET A 723 12.83 23.77 -6.87
N PRO A 724 12.20 23.27 -5.79
CA PRO A 724 12.84 23.16 -4.47
C PRO A 724 14.05 22.23 -4.47
N PHE A 725 14.99 22.47 -3.57
CA PHE A 725 16.22 21.67 -3.47
C PHE A 725 15.95 20.18 -3.28
N ALA A 726 14.99 19.80 -2.44
CA ALA A 726 14.68 18.41 -2.18
C ALA A 726 14.28 17.66 -3.47
N VAL A 727 13.50 18.31 -4.35
CA VAL A 727 13.10 17.74 -5.65
C VAL A 727 14.30 17.69 -6.60
N LEU A 728 15.08 18.76 -6.68
CA LEU A 728 16.28 18.83 -7.53
C LEU A 728 17.28 17.71 -7.21
N LEU A 729 17.51 17.48 -5.89
CA LEU A 729 18.40 16.41 -5.45
C LEU A 729 17.87 15.02 -5.85
N GLU A 730 16.59 14.78 -5.75
CA GLU A 730 15.98 13.50 -6.17
C GLU A 730 16.05 13.28 -7.68
N VAL A 731 15.80 14.31 -8.49
CA VAL A 731 15.96 14.25 -9.96
C VAL A 731 17.38 13.81 -10.33
N ALA A 732 18.38 14.25 -9.57
CA ALA A 732 19.78 13.88 -9.79
C ALA A 732 20.15 12.49 -9.26
N LEU A 733 19.56 12.04 -8.12
CA LEU A 733 19.99 10.83 -7.42
C LEU A 733 19.20 9.57 -7.81
N GLN A 734 17.93 9.68 -8.23
CA GLN A 734 17.14 8.51 -8.62
C GLN A 734 17.75 7.72 -9.78
N PRO A 735 18.36 8.32 -10.81
CA PRO A 735 19.11 7.60 -11.82
C PRO A 735 20.25 6.74 -11.28
N CYS A 736 20.92 7.15 -10.20
CA CYS A 736 21.94 6.33 -9.52
C CYS A 736 21.32 5.07 -8.91
N GLY A 737 20.13 5.20 -8.29
CA GLY A 737 19.37 4.07 -7.74
C GLY A 737 18.90 3.12 -8.84
N TRP A 738 18.46 3.65 -9.97
CA TRP A 738 18.09 2.84 -11.12
C TRP A 738 19.29 2.04 -11.66
N LEU A 739 20.49 2.67 -11.78
CA LEU A 739 21.71 1.98 -12.16
C LEU A 739 22.08 0.86 -11.19
N SER A 740 21.92 1.08 -9.88
CA SER A 740 22.12 0.05 -8.87
C SER A 740 21.24 -1.18 -9.10
N SER A 741 19.98 -0.95 -9.46
CA SER A 741 19.03 -2.01 -9.79
C SER A 741 19.38 -2.67 -11.13
N TYR A 742 19.74 -1.90 -12.14
CA TYR A 742 20.14 -2.37 -13.46
C TYR A 742 21.32 -3.36 -13.39
N VAL A 743 22.35 -3.08 -12.58
CA VAL A 743 23.49 -3.99 -12.41
C VAL A 743 23.17 -5.20 -11.53
N GLY A 744 21.98 -5.30 -10.95
CA GLY A 744 21.51 -6.45 -10.20
C GLY A 744 22.02 -6.50 -8.75
N SER A 745 22.18 -5.36 -8.09
CA SER A 745 22.74 -5.28 -6.73
C SER A 745 21.97 -6.13 -5.73
N THR A 746 20.63 -6.05 -5.67
CA THR A 746 19.83 -6.86 -4.75
C THR A 746 19.86 -8.36 -5.05
N ARG A 747 20.21 -8.74 -6.28
CA ARG A 747 20.30 -10.15 -6.71
C ARG A 747 21.58 -10.84 -6.22
N THR A 748 22.53 -10.12 -5.64
CA THR A 748 23.77 -10.67 -5.08
C THR A 748 23.59 -11.31 -3.71
N SER A 749 22.47 -11.04 -3.04
CA SER A 749 22.17 -11.56 -1.69
C SER A 749 20.94 -12.46 -1.69
N LYS A 750 20.93 -13.47 -0.82
CA LYS A 750 19.75 -14.27 -0.51
C LYS A 750 18.84 -13.59 0.52
N GLU A 751 19.40 -12.70 1.33
CA GLU A 751 18.64 -11.90 2.30
C GLU A 751 18.14 -10.61 1.64
N PRO A 752 16.97 -10.10 2.02
CA PRO A 752 16.49 -8.82 1.55
C PRO A 752 17.48 -7.72 1.91
N LEU A 753 17.78 -6.86 0.96
CA LEU A 753 18.62 -5.69 1.16
C LEU A 753 17.80 -4.41 1.02
N LYS A 754 18.05 -3.42 1.88
CA LYS A 754 17.46 -2.09 1.86
C LYS A 754 18.44 -1.06 1.34
N TYR A 755 17.99 -0.18 0.46
CA TYR A 755 18.80 0.79 -0.26
C TYR A 755 18.82 2.14 0.45
N ARG A 756 20.00 2.72 0.72
CA ARG A 756 20.14 4.00 1.41
C ARG A 756 21.28 4.83 0.84
N ASN A 757 21.06 6.15 0.72
CA ASN A 757 22.14 7.11 0.48
C ASN A 757 22.99 7.27 1.74
N LEU A 758 24.30 7.46 1.58
CA LEU A 758 25.26 7.59 2.67
C LEU A 758 25.94 8.94 2.72
N ASP A 759 26.48 9.38 1.60
CA ASP A 759 27.31 10.59 1.50
C ASP A 759 27.13 11.24 0.13
N GLY A 760 27.39 12.52 0.04
CA GLY A 760 27.49 13.20 -1.23
C GLY A 760 28.07 14.59 -1.14
N THR A 761 28.51 15.06 -2.29
CA THR A 761 28.94 16.44 -2.51
C THR A 761 28.37 16.90 -3.84
N ALA A 762 27.72 18.05 -3.86
CA ALA A 762 27.13 18.55 -5.09
C ALA A 762 27.11 20.09 -5.14
N THR A 763 26.99 20.61 -6.36
CA THR A 763 26.93 22.04 -6.66
C THR A 763 25.77 22.32 -7.60
N GLN A 764 24.90 23.27 -7.24
CA GLN A 764 23.87 23.79 -8.11
C GLN A 764 24.46 24.92 -8.97
N HIS A 765 24.22 24.87 -10.30
CA HIS A 765 24.77 25.82 -11.27
C HIS A 765 23.72 26.82 -11.76
N ARG A 766 22.44 26.46 -11.74
CA ARG A 766 21.31 27.34 -12.11
C ARG A 766 20.01 26.94 -11.41
N GLU A 767 19.10 27.88 -11.30
CA GLU A 767 17.73 27.60 -10.86
C GLU A 767 16.92 26.93 -11.99
N VAL A 768 15.92 26.16 -11.62
CA VAL A 768 15.01 25.46 -12.53
C VAL A 768 13.60 26.02 -12.36
N GLY A 769 13.10 26.69 -13.40
CA GLY A 769 11.75 27.24 -13.45
C GLY A 769 10.76 26.29 -14.13
N ARG A 770 9.49 26.68 -14.14
CA ARG A 770 8.35 25.94 -14.72
C ARG A 770 8.49 25.68 -16.24
N ASP A 771 9.23 26.48 -16.91
CA ASP A 771 9.42 26.51 -18.38
C ASP A 771 10.61 25.70 -18.86
N VAL A 772 11.29 24.99 -17.97
CA VAL A 772 12.51 24.21 -18.32
C VAL A 772 12.22 23.08 -19.34
N GLY A 773 10.98 22.59 -19.38
CA GLY A 773 10.51 21.51 -20.26
C GLY A 773 11.00 20.14 -19.83
N ALA A 774 12.32 19.87 -19.88
CA ALA A 774 12.86 18.62 -19.37
C ALA A 774 14.33 18.78 -18.91
N LEU A 775 14.73 17.84 -18.06
CA LEU A 775 16.09 17.71 -17.52
C LEU A 775 16.64 16.33 -17.87
N VAL A 776 17.94 16.21 -18.05
CA VAL A 776 18.63 14.94 -18.29
C VAL A 776 19.74 14.76 -17.27
N THR A 777 19.67 13.69 -16.50
CA THR A 777 20.73 13.27 -15.57
C THR A 777 21.63 12.25 -16.23
N HIS A 778 22.91 12.54 -16.32
CA HIS A 778 23.96 11.60 -16.70
C HIS A 778 24.55 11.02 -15.41
N ALA A 779 24.27 9.75 -15.12
CA ALA A 779 24.77 9.04 -13.95
C ALA A 779 25.81 8.00 -14.36
N GLU A 780 26.90 7.87 -13.60
CA GLU A 780 27.96 6.89 -13.77
C GLU A 780 28.23 6.16 -12.46
N LEU A 781 28.15 4.83 -12.47
CA LEU A 781 28.62 3.98 -11.38
C LEU A 781 30.15 3.88 -11.45
N THR A 782 30.85 4.61 -10.60
CA THR A 782 32.32 4.70 -10.63
C THR A 782 33.00 3.57 -9.88
N LYS A 783 32.34 3.04 -8.83
CA LYS A 783 32.87 1.95 -8.02
C LYS A 783 31.77 1.16 -7.33
N SER A 784 31.99 -0.16 -7.22
CA SER A 784 31.12 -1.04 -6.43
C SER A 784 31.99 -1.97 -5.58
N SER A 785 31.63 -2.17 -4.32
CA SER A 785 32.32 -3.05 -3.38
C SER A 785 31.30 -3.80 -2.52
N ILE A 786 31.58 -5.08 -2.26
CA ILE A 786 30.78 -5.97 -1.42
C ILE A 786 31.62 -6.36 -0.21
N ALA A 787 31.13 -6.12 1.00
CA ALA A 787 31.79 -6.51 2.23
C ALA A 787 30.75 -6.81 3.32
N GLY A 788 30.89 -7.95 4.02
CA GLY A 788 30.02 -8.32 5.14
C GLY A 788 28.53 -8.38 4.80
N GLY A 789 28.17 -8.81 3.59
CA GLY A 789 26.79 -8.86 3.11
C GLY A 789 26.19 -7.50 2.73
N MET A 790 26.97 -6.44 2.83
CA MET A 790 26.59 -5.08 2.40
C MET A 790 27.24 -4.74 1.06
N ILE A 791 26.57 -3.90 0.27
CA ILE A 791 27.11 -3.36 -0.99
C ILE A 791 27.24 -1.86 -0.82
N VAL A 792 28.37 -1.30 -1.25
CA VAL A 792 28.62 0.15 -1.30
C VAL A 792 28.98 0.54 -2.72
N GLN A 793 28.29 1.53 -3.26
CA GLN A 793 28.40 2.01 -4.63
C GLN A 793 28.63 3.50 -4.67
N GLU A 794 29.63 3.95 -5.42
CA GLU A 794 30.01 5.34 -5.62
C GLU A 794 29.56 5.79 -7.01
N PHE A 795 28.95 6.95 -7.12
CA PHE A 795 28.42 7.51 -8.36
C PHE A 795 28.91 8.92 -8.59
N ARG A 796 29.02 9.28 -9.87
CA ARG A 796 29.08 10.65 -10.36
C ARG A 796 27.80 10.95 -11.10
N PHE A 797 27.25 12.15 -10.94
CA PHE A 797 26.10 12.61 -11.69
C PHE A 797 26.29 14.04 -12.21
N ASP A 798 25.66 14.31 -13.36
CA ASP A 798 25.63 15.61 -14.02
C ASP A 798 24.24 15.82 -14.62
N LEU A 799 23.48 16.74 -14.05
CA LEU A 799 22.12 17.10 -14.44
C LEU A 799 22.18 18.33 -15.34
N ARG A 800 21.55 18.23 -16.52
CA ARG A 800 21.55 19.27 -17.56
C ARG A 800 20.16 19.56 -18.06
N THR A 801 20.00 20.76 -18.67
CA THR A 801 18.83 21.05 -19.51
C THR A 801 18.94 20.31 -20.84
N LEU A 802 17.85 20.27 -21.63
CA LEU A 802 17.89 19.71 -22.99
C LEU A 802 18.87 20.47 -23.91
N ALA A 803 19.16 21.73 -23.63
CA ALA A 803 20.17 22.52 -24.36
C ALA A 803 21.61 22.18 -23.93
N GLY A 804 21.77 21.27 -22.96
CA GLY A 804 23.10 20.87 -22.46
C GLY A 804 23.68 21.79 -21.39
N GLU A 805 22.93 22.79 -20.90
CA GLU A 805 23.38 23.69 -19.85
C GLU A 805 23.43 22.97 -18.49
N PRO A 806 24.51 23.16 -17.69
CA PRO A 806 24.61 22.50 -16.40
C PRO A 806 23.61 23.07 -15.40
N VAL A 807 22.95 22.18 -14.65
CA VAL A 807 21.96 22.50 -13.62
C VAL A 807 22.50 22.10 -12.23
N PHE A 808 22.92 20.84 -12.07
CA PHE A 808 23.37 20.30 -10.80
C PHE A 808 24.34 19.16 -11.02
N SER A 809 25.47 19.13 -10.35
CA SER A 809 26.46 18.08 -10.53
C SER A 809 27.16 17.70 -9.23
N GLY A 810 27.63 16.44 -9.14
CA GLY A 810 28.30 15.98 -7.94
C GLY A 810 28.66 14.50 -7.94
N THR A 811 28.99 14.05 -6.73
CA THR A 811 29.28 12.66 -6.42
C THR A 811 28.44 12.19 -5.24
N THR A 812 28.09 10.92 -5.21
CA THR A 812 27.29 10.38 -4.11
C THR A 812 27.66 8.92 -3.84
N VAL A 813 27.35 8.46 -2.63
CA VAL A 813 27.58 7.08 -2.21
C VAL A 813 26.27 6.50 -1.71
N PHE A 814 25.94 5.30 -2.22
CA PHE A 814 24.80 4.54 -1.76
C PHE A 814 25.24 3.19 -1.20
N GLY A 815 24.41 2.61 -0.35
CA GLY A 815 24.61 1.27 0.18
C GLY A 815 23.35 0.43 0.18
N PHE A 816 23.55 -0.88 0.08
CA PHE A 816 22.52 -1.89 0.34
C PHE A 816 22.84 -2.58 1.64
N PHE A 817 21.88 -2.65 2.53
CA PHE A 817 22.07 -3.12 3.91
C PHE A 817 21.04 -4.19 4.26
N PRO A 818 21.44 -5.28 4.95
CA PRO A 818 20.48 -6.14 5.61
C PRO A 818 19.66 -5.36 6.65
N PRO A 819 18.39 -5.67 6.90
CA PRO A 819 17.53 -4.97 7.86
C PRO A 819 18.17 -4.81 9.24
N ILE A 820 18.83 -5.85 9.74
CA ILE A 820 19.51 -5.87 11.04
C ILE A 820 20.60 -4.79 11.16
N ALA A 821 21.29 -4.44 10.07
CA ALA A 821 22.29 -3.40 10.07
C ALA A 821 21.69 -2.00 10.26
N LEU A 822 20.50 -1.78 9.71
CA LEU A 822 19.76 -0.52 9.87
C LEU A 822 19.09 -0.41 11.25
N GLU A 823 18.64 -1.53 11.82
CA GLU A 823 18.10 -1.55 13.19
C GLU A 823 19.15 -1.17 14.24
N ARG A 824 20.40 -1.54 13.99
CA ARG A 824 21.55 -1.29 14.90
C ARG A 824 22.34 -0.02 14.54
N GLN A 825 21.73 0.90 13.81
CA GLN A 825 22.39 2.15 13.42
C GLN A 825 22.91 2.93 14.63
N VAL A 826 24.15 3.40 14.56
CA VAL A 826 24.81 4.17 15.62
C VAL A 826 24.78 5.67 15.35
N GLY A 827 24.27 6.09 14.21
CA GLY A 827 24.20 7.47 13.78
C GLY A 827 25.56 8.10 13.43
N VAL A 828 25.60 9.42 13.38
CA VAL A 828 26.81 10.20 13.24
C VAL A 828 27.31 10.53 14.64
N GLY A 829 28.62 10.31 14.93
CA GLY A 829 29.20 10.57 16.23
C GLY A 829 28.89 11.98 16.70
N SER A 830 28.49 12.14 17.97
CA SER A 830 28.17 13.42 18.62
C SER A 830 28.78 13.48 19.99
N SER A 831 29.22 14.70 20.41
CA SER A 831 29.70 14.94 21.75
C SER A 831 28.56 15.08 22.77
N ASP A 832 28.85 14.91 24.05
CA ASP A 832 27.85 15.10 25.10
C ASP A 832 27.37 16.55 25.17
N ALA A 833 28.23 17.52 24.84
CA ALA A 833 27.85 18.92 24.73
C ALA A 833 26.82 19.16 23.59
N GLU A 834 26.97 18.49 22.44
CA GLU A 834 25.98 18.55 21.35
C GLU A 834 24.65 17.93 21.75
N LYS A 835 24.68 16.80 22.45
CA LYS A 835 23.45 16.16 22.97
C LYS A 835 22.74 17.02 24.01
N ALA A 836 23.52 17.64 24.93
CA ALA A 836 22.98 18.55 25.96
C ALA A 836 22.27 19.76 25.32
N ARG A 837 22.78 20.27 24.19
CA ARG A 837 22.15 21.37 23.47
C ARG A 837 20.74 21.07 22.98
N LEU A 838 20.43 19.81 22.63
CA LEU A 838 19.08 19.42 22.19
C LEU A 838 18.00 19.66 23.26
N GLN A 839 18.39 19.69 24.53
CA GLN A 839 17.49 19.89 25.66
C GLN A 839 17.60 21.30 26.26
N ALA A 840 18.58 22.10 25.79
CA ALA A 840 18.83 23.42 26.36
C ALA A 840 17.68 24.39 26.06
N PRO A 841 17.23 25.19 27.01
CA PRO A 841 16.24 26.25 26.75
C PRO A 841 16.83 27.29 25.78
N SER A 842 15.95 27.99 25.04
CA SER A 842 16.37 29.07 24.16
C SER A 842 17.09 30.19 24.94
N ALA A 843 18.19 30.69 24.39
CA ALA A 843 18.86 31.86 24.97
C ALA A 843 18.17 33.17 24.54
N LEU A 844 17.48 33.18 23.41
CA LEU A 844 16.72 34.34 22.96
C LEU A 844 15.25 34.20 23.37
N PRO A 845 14.57 35.33 23.68
CA PRO A 845 13.16 35.30 24.05
C PRO A 845 12.24 34.99 22.87
N GLY A 846 11.01 34.56 23.17
CA GLY A 846 9.98 34.34 22.17
C GLY A 846 9.89 32.90 21.63
N PHE A 847 10.64 31.96 22.20
CA PHE A 847 10.62 30.54 21.85
C PHE A 847 10.02 29.69 22.97
N PRO A 848 9.36 28.52 22.64
CA PRO A 848 9.16 27.98 21.30
C PRO A 848 8.15 28.76 20.50
N MET A 849 8.24 28.63 19.16
CA MET A 849 7.30 29.18 18.19
C MET A 849 6.71 28.08 17.36
N GLU A 850 5.38 27.97 17.36
CA GLU A 850 4.68 27.07 16.48
C GLU A 850 4.68 27.63 15.06
N PHE A 851 5.27 26.89 14.13
CA PHE A 851 5.36 27.29 12.73
C PHE A 851 4.01 27.24 12.02
N ARG A 852 3.06 26.49 12.60
CA ARG A 852 1.67 26.40 12.13
C ARG A 852 0.78 27.54 12.65
N ASP A 853 1.27 28.38 13.58
CA ASP A 853 0.53 29.53 14.09
C ASP A 853 0.81 30.77 13.23
N ALA A 854 -0.11 31.05 12.31
CA ALA A 854 -0.01 32.23 11.43
C ALA A 854 0.09 33.56 12.21
N ALA A 855 -0.53 33.68 13.40
CA ALA A 855 -0.48 34.89 14.21
C ALA A 855 0.89 35.09 14.87
N THR A 856 1.54 34.01 15.32
CA THR A 856 2.92 34.05 15.83
C THR A 856 3.89 34.40 14.72
N TRP A 857 3.69 33.84 13.54
CA TRP A 857 4.50 34.15 12.37
C TRP A 857 4.35 35.61 11.90
N GLN A 858 3.12 36.13 11.82
CA GLN A 858 2.89 37.55 11.50
C GLN A 858 3.54 38.53 12.48
N ARG A 859 3.65 38.16 13.77
CA ARG A 859 4.35 38.96 14.77
C ARG A 859 5.85 38.97 14.56
N LEU A 860 6.42 37.97 13.92
CA LEU A 860 7.84 37.85 13.58
C LEU A 860 8.22 38.49 12.26
N GLN A 861 7.26 38.99 11.49
CA GLN A 861 7.55 39.70 10.24
C GLN A 861 8.04 41.13 10.46
N PRO A 862 9.29 41.38 10.83
CA PRO A 862 9.99 42.54 10.33
C PRO A 862 10.52 42.29 8.92
N ALA A 863 10.62 41.01 8.51
CA ALA A 863 11.29 40.62 7.29
C ALA A 863 10.33 40.61 6.12
N LYS A 864 10.66 41.29 5.04
CA LYS A 864 10.08 41.17 3.73
C LYS A 864 10.34 39.79 3.09
N LEU A 865 11.25 38.98 3.69
CA LEU A 865 11.55 37.62 3.22
C LEU A 865 10.36 36.71 3.33
N GLN A 866 9.91 36.19 2.20
CA GLN A 866 8.89 35.15 2.15
C GLN A 866 9.53 33.83 2.54
N LEU A 867 9.22 33.35 3.73
CA LEU A 867 9.44 31.94 4.09
C LEU A 867 8.35 31.06 3.44
N PRO A 868 8.58 29.75 3.33
CA PRO A 868 7.55 28.81 2.89
C PRO A 868 6.26 29.11 3.62
N ARG A 869 5.14 29.25 2.90
CA ARG A 869 3.87 29.68 3.46
C ARG A 869 3.39 28.69 4.51
N LEU A 870 3.14 29.21 5.71
CA LEU A 870 2.63 28.45 6.85
C LEU A 870 1.12 28.17 6.79
N VAL A 871 0.45 28.58 5.73
CA VAL A 871 -1.01 28.44 5.57
C VAL A 871 -1.29 27.07 4.95
N GLY A 872 -1.79 26.16 5.74
CA GLY A 872 -1.93 24.76 5.38
C GLY A 872 -0.63 24.00 5.68
N THR A 873 -0.63 22.70 5.57
CA THR A 873 0.57 21.85 5.66
C THR A 873 1.09 21.61 4.25
N PRO A 874 1.96 22.48 3.68
CA PRO A 874 2.53 22.21 2.37
C PRO A 874 3.34 20.92 2.43
N PRO A 875 3.35 20.08 1.40
CA PRO A 875 4.08 18.80 1.39
C PRO A 875 5.57 18.94 1.73
N LEU A 876 6.18 20.07 1.41
CA LEU A 876 7.60 20.33 1.63
C LEU A 876 7.90 21.10 2.95
N LEU A 877 6.92 21.41 3.78
CA LEU A 877 7.17 22.02 5.07
C LEU A 877 7.71 20.96 6.05
N MET A 878 9.02 21.03 6.34
CA MET A 878 9.73 20.07 7.17
C MET A 878 10.00 20.56 8.59
N ILE A 879 9.35 21.65 9.02
CA ILE A 879 9.45 22.25 10.35
C ILE A 879 8.03 22.44 10.90
N ASP A 880 7.74 21.90 12.09
CA ASP A 880 6.49 22.18 12.81
C ASP A 880 6.64 23.35 13.77
N ARG A 881 7.83 23.48 14.41
CA ARG A 881 8.12 24.53 15.39
C ARG A 881 9.60 24.88 15.43
N VAL A 882 9.91 26.11 15.83
CA VAL A 882 11.25 26.53 16.20
C VAL A 882 11.33 26.50 17.73
N GLU A 883 12.15 25.59 18.24
CA GLU A 883 12.26 25.34 19.70
C GLU A 883 13.13 26.37 20.43
N GLY A 884 14.14 26.91 19.74
CA GLY A 884 15.03 27.88 20.34
C GLY A 884 16.05 28.48 19.39
N ALA A 885 16.65 29.59 19.84
CA ALA A 885 17.70 30.30 19.14
C ALA A 885 18.79 30.78 20.12
N TRP A 886 20.02 30.80 19.64
CA TRP A 886 21.23 31.19 20.38
C TRP A 886 22.16 32.00 19.49
N ARG A 887 22.92 32.91 20.07
CA ARG A 887 24.05 33.58 19.39
C ARG A 887 25.31 32.73 19.53
N THR A 888 26.04 32.57 18.44
CA THR A 888 27.38 31.98 18.43
C THR A 888 28.42 33.03 18.90
N ASP A 889 29.65 32.60 19.16
CA ASP A 889 30.73 33.49 19.51
C ASP A 889 31.03 34.57 18.46
N LYS A 890 30.66 34.30 17.20
CA LYS A 890 30.77 35.26 16.10
C LYS A 890 29.55 36.20 15.98
N GLY A 891 28.58 36.09 16.89
CA GLY A 891 27.32 36.83 16.85
C GLY A 891 26.28 36.32 15.87
N HIS A 892 26.58 35.27 15.08
CA HIS A 892 25.64 34.65 14.18
C HIS A 892 24.56 33.82 14.91
N LEU A 893 23.49 33.47 14.25
CA LEU A 893 22.38 32.71 14.82
C LEU A 893 22.61 31.21 14.68
N ARG A 894 22.33 30.48 15.76
CA ARG A 894 22.06 29.04 15.76
C ARG A 894 20.60 28.84 16.11
N VAL A 895 19.89 28.02 15.37
CA VAL A 895 18.48 27.70 15.61
C VAL A 895 18.31 26.21 15.79
N ARG A 896 17.32 25.83 16.60
CA ARG A 896 16.84 24.46 16.71
C ARG A 896 15.35 24.42 16.35
N THR A 897 15.03 23.58 15.39
CA THR A 897 13.66 23.34 14.92
C THR A 897 13.26 21.90 15.17
N SER A 898 11.97 21.60 15.15
CA SER A 898 11.49 20.23 15.27
C SER A 898 10.27 19.97 14.41
N LYS A 899 10.09 18.69 14.11
CA LYS A 899 8.93 18.12 13.43
C LYS A 899 8.52 16.81 14.10
N ASP A 900 7.22 16.68 14.40
CA ASP A 900 6.66 15.42 14.87
C ASP A 900 6.58 14.42 13.72
N VAL A 901 7.00 13.19 13.96
CA VAL A 901 6.87 12.11 12.96
C VAL A 901 5.41 11.63 12.97
N VAL A 902 4.73 11.83 11.86
CA VAL A 902 3.36 11.39 11.67
C VAL A 902 3.35 10.22 10.68
N ARG A 903 2.84 9.06 11.10
CA ARG A 903 2.84 7.84 10.28
C ARG A 903 2.17 8.01 8.92
N SER A 904 1.16 8.88 8.82
CA SER A 904 0.45 9.19 7.58
C SER A 904 1.13 10.24 6.71
N ASP A 905 2.33 10.70 7.05
CA ASP A 905 3.08 11.61 6.19
C ASP A 905 3.26 11.01 4.81
N TRP A 906 2.97 11.79 3.78
CA TRP A 906 2.91 11.36 2.39
C TRP A 906 4.19 10.68 1.89
N PHE A 907 5.35 11.12 2.37
CA PHE A 907 6.64 10.62 1.93
C PHE A 907 6.88 9.16 2.37
N PHE A 908 6.26 8.69 3.44
CA PHE A 908 6.38 7.29 3.84
C PHE A 908 5.67 6.34 2.86
N LYS A 909 4.62 6.80 2.16
CA LYS A 909 3.97 6.02 1.10
C LYS A 909 4.76 6.03 -0.21
N ALA A 910 5.44 7.14 -0.49
CA ALA A 910 6.19 7.33 -1.72
C ALA A 910 7.62 6.77 -1.65
N HIS A 911 8.25 6.75 -0.47
CA HIS A 911 9.67 6.48 -0.33
C HIS A 911 9.96 5.53 0.86
N PHE A 912 9.96 4.24 0.65
CA PHE A 912 9.73 3.43 -0.54
C PHE A 912 8.54 2.49 -0.30
N PHE A 913 7.98 1.95 -1.37
CA PHE A 913 7.02 0.86 -1.28
C PHE A 913 7.63 -0.34 -0.54
N ARG A 914 7.01 -0.79 0.55
CA ARG A 914 7.48 -1.86 1.48
C ARG A 914 8.74 -1.54 2.29
N ASP A 915 9.23 -0.31 2.25
CA ASP A 915 10.37 0.14 3.05
C ASP A 915 10.22 1.63 3.38
N PRO A 916 9.17 2.00 4.16
CA PRO A 916 8.85 3.40 4.43
C PRO A 916 9.95 4.08 5.21
N VAL A 917 10.52 5.12 4.62
CA VAL A 917 11.58 5.96 5.20
C VAL A 917 11.47 7.38 4.66
N GLN A 918 11.70 8.38 5.51
CA GLN A 918 11.77 9.77 5.04
C GLN A 918 12.93 9.92 4.04
N PRO A 919 12.73 10.55 2.87
CA PRO A 919 13.81 10.89 1.96
C PRO A 919 14.91 11.71 2.64
N GLY A 920 16.16 11.38 2.38
CA GLY A 920 17.29 12.16 2.90
C GLY A 920 17.29 13.60 2.39
N SER A 921 16.81 13.82 1.18
CA SER A 921 16.59 15.15 0.56
C SER A 921 15.68 16.05 1.40
N LEU A 922 14.60 15.50 1.98
CA LEU A 922 13.73 16.26 2.89
C LEU A 922 14.40 16.60 4.23
N GLY A 923 15.34 15.77 4.67
CA GLY A 923 16.16 16.10 5.85
C GLY A 923 17.10 17.28 5.62
N ILE A 924 17.70 17.40 4.42
CA ILE A 924 18.48 18.58 4.04
C ILE A 924 17.56 19.79 3.84
N GLU A 925 16.38 19.59 3.23
CA GLU A 925 15.38 20.65 3.09
C GLU A 925 15.00 21.27 4.46
N ALA A 926 14.83 20.44 5.50
CA ALA A 926 14.58 20.91 6.86
C ALA A 926 15.73 21.81 7.39
N MET A 927 16.99 21.46 7.07
CA MET A 927 18.14 22.27 7.45
C MET A 927 18.19 23.60 6.68
N ILE A 928 17.83 23.57 5.39
CA ILE A 928 17.71 24.79 4.55
C ILE A 928 16.64 25.70 5.14
N GLN A 929 15.47 25.17 5.47
CA GLN A 929 14.37 25.96 6.08
C GLN A 929 14.77 26.53 7.44
N ALA A 930 15.54 25.82 8.25
CA ALA A 930 16.07 26.33 9.50
C ALA A 930 17.05 27.52 9.30
N LEU A 931 17.90 27.46 8.25
CA LEU A 931 18.76 28.57 7.86
C LEU A 931 17.97 29.75 7.29
N GLN A 932 16.94 29.50 6.50
CA GLN A 932 16.04 30.55 6.01
C GLN A 932 15.34 31.26 7.17
N PHE A 933 14.89 30.49 8.18
CA PHE A 933 14.34 31.08 9.40
C PHE A 933 15.37 31.97 10.12
N ALA A 934 16.61 31.48 10.27
CA ALA A 934 17.67 32.26 10.91
C ALA A 934 17.95 33.56 10.15
N ALA A 935 17.98 33.52 8.83
CA ALA A 935 18.17 34.69 7.98
C ALA A 935 17.03 35.71 8.11
N ALA A 936 15.78 35.21 8.15
CA ALA A 936 14.59 36.06 8.30
C ALA A 936 14.54 36.67 9.72
N PHE A 937 14.84 35.90 10.75
CA PHE A 937 14.83 36.35 12.14
C PHE A 937 15.86 37.49 12.39
N ASP A 938 17.00 37.40 11.73
CA ASP A 938 18.06 38.46 11.79
C ASP A 938 17.87 39.56 10.75
N ASP A 939 16.81 39.53 9.98
CA ASP A 939 16.47 40.53 8.95
C ASP A 939 17.63 40.86 7.98
N VAL A 940 18.44 39.83 7.64
CA VAL A 940 19.67 40.00 6.85
C VAL A 940 19.43 40.53 5.44
N ALA A 941 18.20 40.40 4.91
CA ALA A 941 17.82 40.79 3.58
C ALA A 941 16.88 42.02 3.52
N SER A 942 16.81 42.82 4.60
CA SER A 942 15.96 44.02 4.73
C SER A 942 16.15 45.08 3.65
N HIS A 943 17.37 45.17 3.08
CA HIS A 943 17.70 46.10 2.01
C HIS A 943 17.15 45.70 0.63
N LEU A 944 16.72 44.45 0.43
CA LEU A 944 16.09 44.00 -0.81
C LEU A 944 14.63 44.50 -0.91
N ARG A 945 14.10 44.70 -2.13
CA ARG A 945 12.75 45.22 -2.36
C ARG A 945 11.70 44.13 -2.22
N ALA A 946 11.94 42.97 -2.89
CA ALA A 946 11.08 41.81 -2.93
C ALA A 946 11.92 40.54 -2.71
N PRO A 947 12.50 40.36 -1.49
CA PRO A 947 13.45 39.28 -1.26
C PRO A 947 12.79 37.90 -1.40
N ARG A 948 13.46 36.99 -2.13
CA ARG A 948 13.17 35.57 -2.17
C ARG A 948 14.45 34.75 -1.96
N PHE A 949 14.32 33.49 -1.58
CA PHE A 949 15.46 32.58 -1.54
C PHE A 949 15.61 31.81 -2.85
N GLU A 950 16.85 31.64 -3.31
CA GLU A 950 17.20 30.58 -4.25
C GLU A 950 17.12 29.23 -3.52
N ALA A 951 16.90 28.11 -4.26
CA ALA A 951 16.86 26.77 -3.69
C ALA A 951 18.17 26.42 -2.93
N LEU A 952 19.32 26.75 -3.54
CA LEU A 952 20.65 26.86 -2.95
C LEU A 952 21.39 28.04 -3.61
N ALA A 953 22.39 28.58 -2.90
CA ALA A 953 23.30 29.56 -3.52
C ALA A 953 24.10 28.92 -4.65
N LEU A 954 23.97 29.47 -5.86
CA LEU A 954 24.58 28.93 -7.07
C LEU A 954 26.11 28.89 -6.98
N GLY A 955 26.72 27.86 -7.57
CA GLY A 955 28.17 27.70 -7.67
C GLY A 955 28.87 27.31 -6.35
N ARG A 956 28.14 27.07 -5.28
CA ARG A 956 28.72 26.67 -4.00
C ARG A 956 28.51 25.17 -3.70
N PRO A 957 29.59 24.44 -3.32
CA PRO A 957 29.49 23.03 -3.01
C PRO A 957 28.82 22.82 -1.64
N LEU A 958 27.87 21.86 -1.60
CA LEU A 958 27.25 21.31 -0.40
C LEU A 958 27.78 19.90 -0.18
N THR A 959 28.09 19.52 1.06
CA THR A 959 28.40 18.15 1.45
C THR A 959 27.39 17.64 2.48
N TRP A 960 26.96 16.37 2.31
CA TRP A 960 26.08 15.72 3.28
C TRP A 960 26.57 14.34 3.68
N LYS A 961 26.16 13.90 4.86
CA LYS A 961 26.46 12.60 5.42
C LYS A 961 25.25 12.05 6.15
N TYR A 962 24.80 10.84 5.77
CA TYR A 962 23.70 10.13 6.40
C TYR A 962 24.21 8.84 7.06
N ARG A 963 23.82 8.59 8.33
CA ARG A 963 24.19 7.39 9.11
C ARG A 963 23.01 6.91 9.93
N GLY A 964 21.80 7.10 9.41
CA GLY A 964 20.56 6.67 10.03
C GLY A 964 19.37 7.01 9.15
N GLN A 965 18.20 6.70 9.63
CA GLN A 965 16.95 6.85 8.91
C GLN A 965 15.84 7.33 9.85
N VAL A 966 14.85 8.02 9.30
CA VAL A 966 13.58 8.34 9.95
C VAL A 966 12.54 7.38 9.40
N VAL A 967 11.90 6.62 10.27
CA VAL A 967 10.89 5.62 9.93
C VAL A 967 9.59 5.87 10.71
N PRO A 968 8.45 5.31 10.31
CA PRO A 968 7.14 5.60 10.93
C PRO A 968 7.04 5.36 12.44
N LYS A 969 7.91 4.54 13.01
CA LYS A 969 7.97 4.26 14.46
C LYS A 969 8.69 5.34 15.27
N ASN A 970 9.43 6.26 14.63
CA ASN A 970 10.05 7.37 15.31
C ASN A 970 9.01 8.40 15.77
N HIS A 971 9.41 9.30 16.68
CA HIS A 971 8.50 10.26 17.31
C HIS A 971 8.86 11.71 16.96
N LEU A 972 10.13 12.05 17.02
CA LEU A 972 10.58 13.45 16.94
C LEU A 972 11.81 13.59 16.06
N ILE A 973 11.74 14.49 15.10
CA ILE A 973 12.88 15.00 14.34
C ILE A 973 13.26 16.34 14.95
N GLN A 974 14.55 16.56 15.26
CA GLN A 974 15.11 17.86 15.64
C GLN A 974 16.21 18.24 14.67
N VAL A 975 16.23 19.49 14.24
CA VAL A 975 17.26 20.05 13.36
C VAL A 975 17.96 21.21 14.07
N GLU A 976 19.27 21.10 14.18
CA GLU A 976 20.13 22.26 14.53
C GLU A 976 20.74 22.82 13.24
N ALA A 977 20.62 24.10 13.01
CA ALA A 977 21.31 24.82 11.96
C ALA A 977 22.06 26.03 12.54
N GLU A 978 23.33 26.17 12.17
CA GLU A 978 24.22 27.25 12.65
C GLU A 978 24.72 28.06 11.46
N VAL A 979 24.46 29.37 11.47
CA VAL A 979 25.03 30.29 10.49
C VAL A 979 26.53 30.46 10.80
N THR A 980 27.36 30.12 9.83
CA THR A 980 28.83 30.22 9.97
C THR A 980 29.41 31.46 9.32
N ASP A 981 28.74 31.98 8.27
CA ASP A 981 29.15 33.19 7.54
C ASP A 981 27.98 33.84 6.82
N ILE A 982 28.07 35.18 6.58
CA ILE A 982 27.10 35.97 5.83
C ILE A 982 27.89 36.85 4.84
N ILE A 983 27.67 36.63 3.55
CA ILE A 983 28.36 37.32 2.46
C ILE A 983 27.37 38.23 1.72
N ARG A 984 27.67 39.52 1.61
CA ARG A 984 26.89 40.46 0.77
C ARG A 984 27.51 40.54 -0.60
N GLY A 985 26.72 40.30 -1.61
CA GLY A 985 27.12 40.40 -3.01
C GLY A 985 27.10 41.83 -3.55
N ASP A 986 27.88 42.10 -4.61
CA ASP A 986 27.90 43.37 -5.30
C ASP A 986 26.56 43.68 -6.00
N ASP A 987 25.77 42.60 -6.27
CA ASP A 987 24.42 42.65 -6.84
C ASP A 987 23.32 42.86 -5.78
N SER A 988 23.66 43.32 -4.61
CA SER A 988 22.80 43.48 -3.45
C SER A 988 22.29 42.18 -2.84
N SER A 989 22.61 41.00 -3.39
CA SER A 989 22.21 39.71 -2.81
C SER A 989 22.91 39.44 -1.49
N VAL A 990 22.34 38.51 -0.70
CA VAL A 990 22.94 38.04 0.56
C VAL A 990 23.01 36.52 0.54
N THR A 991 24.22 35.99 0.65
CA THR A 991 24.47 34.55 0.82
C THR A 991 24.70 34.23 2.29
N ILE A 992 23.90 33.35 2.86
CA ILE A 992 24.00 32.84 4.21
C ILE A 992 24.56 31.43 4.13
N ILE A 993 25.70 31.19 4.79
CA ILE A 993 26.37 29.89 4.83
C ILE A 993 26.20 29.33 6.24
N GLY A 994 25.91 28.05 6.32
CA GLY A 994 25.72 27.34 7.57
C GLY A 994 26.05 25.86 7.52
N ASP A 995 26.12 25.28 8.70
CA ASP A 995 26.18 23.83 8.91
C ASP A 995 24.90 23.36 9.59
N GLY A 996 24.43 22.16 9.22
CA GLY A 996 23.20 21.55 9.74
C GLY A 996 23.39 20.14 10.29
N ALA A 997 22.64 19.80 11.31
CA ALA A 997 22.56 18.45 11.88
C ALA A 997 21.10 18.08 12.11
N LEU A 998 20.74 16.82 11.76
CA LEU A 998 19.40 16.28 12.02
C LEU A 998 19.51 15.10 12.98
N TRP A 999 18.63 15.14 13.96
CA TRP A 999 18.51 14.15 15.02
C TRP A 999 17.13 13.51 14.97
N VAL A 1000 17.03 12.23 15.23
CA VAL A 1000 15.76 11.51 15.41
C VAL A 1000 15.77 10.82 16.76
N ASP A 1001 14.78 11.10 17.59
CA ASP A 1001 14.65 10.54 18.94
C ASP A 1001 15.98 10.64 19.75
N GLY A 1002 16.71 11.75 19.58
CA GLY A 1002 17.99 12.01 20.26
C GLY A 1002 19.23 11.38 19.62
N LEU A 1003 19.10 10.64 18.52
CA LEU A 1003 20.22 10.11 17.74
C LEU A 1003 20.52 11.02 16.56
N ARG A 1004 21.76 11.53 16.45
CA ARG A 1004 22.18 12.30 15.27
C ARG A 1004 22.36 11.39 14.06
N ILE A 1005 21.55 11.58 13.02
CA ILE A 1005 21.58 10.74 11.84
C ILE A 1005 22.10 11.45 10.59
N TYR A 1006 21.97 12.77 10.46
CA TYR A 1006 22.46 13.53 9.32
C TYR A 1006 23.38 14.67 9.75
N LEU A 1007 24.34 14.99 8.88
CA LEU A 1007 25.15 16.21 8.90
C LEU A 1007 25.20 16.80 7.48
N ALA A 1008 25.07 18.12 7.39
CA ALA A 1008 25.34 18.87 6.17
C ALA A 1008 26.32 20.00 6.48
N LYS A 1009 27.28 20.23 5.58
CA LYS A 1009 28.27 21.29 5.70
C LYS A 1009 28.31 22.14 4.45
N GLY A 1010 28.53 23.44 4.66
CA GLY A 1010 28.53 24.38 3.56
C GLY A 1010 27.15 24.59 2.94
N LEU A 1011 26.09 24.38 3.71
CA LEU A 1011 24.72 24.76 3.29
C LEU A 1011 24.76 26.27 3.02
N ALA A 1012 24.53 26.65 1.78
CA ALA A 1012 24.49 28.04 1.39
C ALA A 1012 23.13 28.37 0.78
N ILE A 1013 22.39 29.27 1.39
CA ILE A 1013 21.17 29.87 0.86
C ILE A 1013 21.46 31.29 0.42
N ARG A 1014 20.75 31.74 -0.64
CA ARG A 1014 20.96 33.10 -1.15
C ARG A 1014 19.62 33.80 -1.25
N ALA A 1015 19.56 35.00 -0.66
CA ALA A 1015 18.43 35.88 -0.82
C ALA A 1015 18.74 36.87 -1.95
N VAL A 1016 17.81 37.00 -2.90
CA VAL A 1016 17.89 37.85 -4.08
C VAL A 1016 16.61 38.67 -4.23
N ASP A 1017 16.65 39.75 -5.01
CA ASP A 1017 15.42 40.45 -5.42
C ASP A 1017 14.65 39.58 -6.42
N GLY A 1018 13.37 39.31 -6.12
CA GLY A 1018 12.47 38.48 -6.91
C GLY A 1018 11.82 39.17 -8.08
#